data_fdb38f5fbfd7a35a0798dd3354c18ecb
#
_entry.id   fdb38f5fbfd7a35a0798dd3354c18ecb
#
_cell.length_a   1.000
_cell.length_b   1.000
_cell.length_c   1.000
_cell.angle_alpha   90.00
_cell.angle_beta   90.00
_cell.angle_gamma   90.00
#
_symmetry.space_group_name_H-M   'P 1'
#
loop_
_entity.id
_entity.type
_entity.pdbx_description
1 polymer ?
#
loop_
_entity_poly.entity_id
_entity_poly.type
_entity_poly.pdbx_seq_one_letter_code
_entity_poly.pdbx_strand_id
1 'polypeptide(L)'
;MVGQQKSATESRMAKTYRRWLIVLAGFCPMLAEEPPVAKLHRVSAKIQVDGVLDEPVWRSNPYVDGFRQVEPRTGAPPTHSTRVWLAYNQDALYIAVRCHDSEPSRIVATEMSRDSRLFGNDQIEIVLDTHHDRRNGYYFATNPAGVLVDGRITENRFPNLEWDGIWMVRARIDDEGWTAEFEIPFKTLSFRPGLSTWGFNVARTVARNREMSRWASPSRDVRTFHLEKAGVIEGLEGLTQGIGLDIRPFGLAGFSRDIYHPDRMRPVQDAGLDIFYRITANLLATTTFNTDFAETEADVRQINLTRFPLFFPERRAFFLEDAGIFEFGLTGVQRGPGVGGLMGGGGGGGRFRQVDILPFFSRRIGLVKGEEVPLRFGQKVTGKLGRFDLGLMAIRTGEFESAVSDLKLEPQTLAVARVKTNFWRQSYLGAIFTHGDPTGSTSTRTEGLDLKLATSNFLNQGKNLSLTLFATRTATKGVQDGQASYGGELNYPNDFFMADARWMVIGQNYKPALGFVPRTGVRITSSTLAMGPRPEFWNIRQMTFGVRYTDYHHLAYGQSETRRIQVTPIQWRFHGGEILNYSWTPNMERLFAPFEIRPGITIPEGKYWNDTHRLMFFSSSSKPWSVRLEFETGAFYTGKRHMAGVDLTWRKNRHLNTSLEIEQNWVQLNSLGNFRALVTTYNLQYAFTPLIAVSNLVQYDTDSRDLGWQSRLRWIIKPGNEFYVVLNHAWKPDELDRMVAAQTHFRVKLNYVFRF
;
A
#
# COMPACT_ATOMS: atom_id res chain seq x y z
N MET A 1 48.69 -38.53 3.31
CA MET A 1 47.69 -37.73 2.57
C MET A 1 46.43 -37.39 3.34
N VAL A 2 46.14 -37.97 4.49
CA VAL A 2 44.87 -37.67 5.25
C VAL A 2 45.00 -36.42 6.14
N GLY A 3 46.20 -35.96 6.50
CA GLY A 3 46.37 -34.76 7.35
C GLY A 3 46.23 -33.41 6.65
N GLN A 4 46.48 -33.34 5.34
CA GLN A 4 46.37 -32.05 4.58
C GLN A 4 44.95 -31.69 4.17
N GLN A 5 44.04 -32.66 4.02
CA GLN A 5 42.63 -32.40 3.72
C GLN A 5 41.84 -31.86 4.93
N LYS A 6 42.16 -32.25 6.16
CA LYS A 6 41.53 -31.73 7.37
C LYS A 6 41.85 -30.24 7.60
N SER A 7 43.08 -29.83 7.41
CA SER A 7 43.52 -28.43 7.58
C SER A 7 42.90 -27.47 6.57
N ALA A 8 42.68 -27.91 5.32
CA ALA A 8 42.05 -27.10 4.28
C ALA A 8 40.55 -26.91 4.53
N THR A 9 39.86 -27.90 5.07
CA THR A 9 38.44 -27.85 5.41
C THR A 9 38.15 -26.94 6.61
N GLU A 10 39.00 -27.06 7.66
CA GLU A 10 38.92 -26.18 8.85
C GLU A 10 39.23 -24.72 8.51
N SER A 11 40.23 -24.46 7.65
CA SER A 11 40.52 -23.10 7.13
C SER A 11 39.40 -22.51 6.29
N ARG A 12 38.72 -23.32 5.47
CA ARG A 12 37.54 -22.88 4.70
C ARG A 12 36.34 -22.62 5.61
N MET A 13 36.06 -23.49 6.58
CA MET A 13 34.99 -23.24 7.55
C MET A 13 35.26 -21.99 8.39
N ALA A 14 36.48 -21.82 8.92
CA ALA A 14 36.84 -20.63 9.69
C ALA A 14 36.70 -19.32 8.86
N LYS A 15 37.07 -19.33 7.58
CA LYS A 15 36.86 -18.19 6.67
C LYS A 15 35.35 -17.93 6.38
N THR A 16 34.56 -18.98 6.31
CA THR A 16 33.12 -18.88 6.12
C THR A 16 32.46 -18.35 7.38
N TYR A 17 32.78 -18.87 8.56
CA TYR A 17 32.31 -18.36 9.86
C TYR A 17 32.70 -16.89 10.09
N ARG A 18 33.92 -16.49 9.74
CA ARG A 18 34.35 -15.10 9.84
C ARG A 18 33.61 -14.15 8.89
N ARG A 19 33.23 -14.61 7.69
CA ARG A 19 32.40 -13.85 6.76
C ARG A 19 30.96 -13.69 7.27
N TRP A 20 30.37 -14.74 7.87
CA TRP A 20 29.05 -14.67 8.48
C TRP A 20 29.03 -13.77 9.72
N LEU A 21 30.10 -13.81 10.55
CA LEU A 21 30.25 -12.91 11.68
C LEU A 21 30.34 -11.43 11.27
N ILE A 22 31.00 -11.11 10.16
CA ILE A 22 31.04 -9.74 9.63
C ILE A 22 29.65 -9.28 9.14
N VAL A 23 28.89 -10.14 8.49
CA VAL A 23 27.51 -9.84 8.06
C VAL A 23 26.61 -9.63 9.28
N LEU A 24 26.68 -10.52 10.29
CA LEU A 24 25.91 -10.38 11.53
C LEU A 24 26.34 -9.16 12.37
N ALA A 25 27.63 -8.82 12.41
CA ALA A 25 28.12 -7.63 13.09
C ALA A 25 27.63 -6.33 12.42
N GLY A 26 27.36 -6.34 11.10
CA GLY A 26 26.79 -5.21 10.38
C GLY A 26 25.34 -4.87 10.79
N PHE A 27 24.63 -5.79 11.47
CA PHE A 27 23.29 -5.57 12.03
C PHE A 27 23.31 -5.10 13.49
N CYS A 28 24.49 -5.09 14.16
CA CYS A 28 24.58 -4.67 15.54
C CYS A 28 24.37 -3.14 15.65
N PRO A 29 23.55 -2.64 16.57
CA PRO A 29 23.35 -1.21 16.75
C PRO A 29 24.63 -0.58 17.36
N MET A 30 25.38 0.16 16.54
CA MET A 30 26.43 1.06 16.99
C MET A 30 25.88 2.47 17.20
N LEU A 31 26.54 3.31 17.98
CA LEU A 31 26.13 4.65 18.36
C LEU A 31 25.68 5.46 17.12
N ALA A 32 24.41 5.84 17.10
CA ALA A 32 23.85 6.70 16.07
C ALA A 32 24.00 8.17 16.50
N GLU A 33 24.09 9.06 15.53
CA GLU A 33 23.95 10.51 15.72
C GLU A 33 22.70 10.81 16.55
N GLU A 34 22.82 11.70 17.55
CA GLU A 34 21.69 12.03 18.40
C GLU A 34 20.59 12.70 17.56
N PRO A 35 19.34 12.23 17.68
CA PRO A 35 18.25 12.82 16.91
C PRO A 35 17.94 14.23 17.44
N PRO A 36 17.47 15.17 16.57
CA PRO A 36 17.05 16.48 17.02
C PRO A 36 15.85 16.35 17.97
N VAL A 37 15.80 17.25 18.98
CA VAL A 37 14.81 17.26 20.05
C VAL A 37 13.99 18.54 19.97
N ALA A 38 12.67 18.44 20.10
CA ALA A 38 11.75 19.55 20.23
C ALA A 38 10.90 19.43 21.50
N LYS A 39 10.53 20.54 22.11
CA LYS A 39 9.72 20.57 23.32
C LYS A 39 8.26 20.86 23.01
N LEU A 40 7.36 20.15 23.69
CA LEU A 40 5.93 20.43 23.67
C LEU A 40 5.55 21.40 24.78
N HIS A 41 4.58 22.26 24.49
CA HIS A 41 4.05 23.23 25.45
C HIS A 41 2.65 22.79 25.89
N ARG A 42 2.49 22.65 27.22
CA ARG A 42 1.19 22.33 27.79
C ARG A 42 0.32 23.58 27.84
N VAL A 43 -0.91 23.49 27.36
CA VAL A 43 -1.93 24.56 27.41
C VAL A 43 -3.15 24.08 28.18
N SER A 44 -3.84 24.98 28.84
CA SER A 44 -5.06 24.68 29.60
C SER A 44 -6.32 24.82 28.75
N ALA A 45 -6.31 25.70 27.75
CA ALA A 45 -7.45 25.99 26.90
C ALA A 45 -7.44 25.10 25.64
N LYS A 46 -8.62 24.86 25.07
CA LYS A 46 -8.75 24.28 23.73
C LYS A 46 -8.33 25.34 22.70
N ILE A 47 -7.50 24.95 21.76
CA ILE A 47 -7.09 25.78 20.61
C ILE A 47 -8.20 25.69 19.54
N GLN A 48 -8.49 26.80 18.91
CA GLN A 48 -9.46 26.86 17.79
C GLN A 48 -8.73 26.57 16.50
N VAL A 49 -8.98 25.40 15.92
CA VAL A 49 -8.36 24.97 14.66
C VAL A 49 -9.11 25.61 13.49
N ASP A 50 -8.65 26.77 13.02
CA ASP A 50 -9.25 27.51 11.90
C ASP A 50 -8.26 27.86 10.78
N GLY A 51 -6.97 27.56 11.00
CA GLY A 51 -5.87 27.81 10.06
C GLY A 51 -5.26 29.21 10.21
N VAL A 52 -5.61 29.98 11.27
CA VAL A 52 -5.03 31.27 11.58
C VAL A 52 -4.20 31.16 12.86
N LEU A 53 -2.89 31.39 12.77
CA LEU A 53 -1.97 31.23 13.91
C LEU A 53 -1.98 32.47 14.80
N ASP A 54 -3.12 32.84 15.40
CA ASP A 54 -3.29 34.04 16.22
C ASP A 54 -3.37 33.74 17.72
N GLU A 55 -3.46 32.50 18.14
CA GLU A 55 -3.45 32.12 19.54
C GLU A 55 -2.11 32.47 20.23
N PRO A 56 -2.18 32.88 21.49
CA PRO A 56 -0.97 33.27 22.26
C PRO A 56 0.10 32.15 22.28
N VAL A 57 -0.30 30.87 22.26
CA VAL A 57 0.62 29.75 22.30
C VAL A 57 1.54 29.70 21.08
N TRP A 58 1.06 30.13 19.91
CA TRP A 58 1.84 30.16 18.67
C TRP A 58 2.79 31.34 18.59
N ARG A 59 2.52 32.41 19.37
CA ARG A 59 3.33 33.61 19.38
C ARG A 59 4.43 33.61 20.45
N SER A 60 4.17 32.99 21.60
CA SER A 60 5.03 33.06 22.78
C SER A 60 5.98 31.88 22.94
N ASN A 61 5.75 30.77 22.27
CA ASN A 61 6.53 29.55 22.42
C ASN A 61 7.56 29.36 21.31
N PRO A 62 8.69 28.72 21.60
CA PRO A 62 9.66 28.37 20.57
C PRO A 62 9.07 27.41 19.54
N TYR A 63 9.51 27.53 18.31
CA TYR A 63 9.12 26.69 17.20
C TYR A 63 10.27 25.78 16.75
N VAL A 64 9.90 24.72 16.09
CA VAL A 64 10.83 23.84 15.39
C VAL A 64 11.16 24.44 14.02
N ASP A 65 12.43 24.58 13.73
CA ASP A 65 12.97 25.01 12.42
C ASP A 65 14.20 24.15 12.06
N GLY A 66 15.14 24.66 11.27
CA GLY A 66 16.35 23.93 10.94
C GLY A 66 16.14 22.84 9.87
N PHE A 67 15.06 22.95 9.08
CA PHE A 67 14.81 22.06 7.97
C PHE A 67 15.98 22.04 6.97
N ARG A 68 16.23 20.86 6.38
CA ARG A 68 17.22 20.67 5.32
C ARG A 68 16.58 19.96 4.14
N GLN A 69 17.03 20.31 2.94
CA GLN A 69 16.59 19.65 1.72
C GLN A 69 16.96 18.16 1.73
N VAL A 70 16.00 17.33 1.37
CA VAL A 70 16.23 15.95 0.92
C VAL A 70 16.44 15.96 -0.60
N GLU A 71 15.60 16.71 -1.30
CA GLU A 71 15.61 16.93 -2.74
C GLU A 71 15.47 18.42 -3.04
N PRO A 72 16.09 18.97 -4.09
CA PRO A 72 17.05 18.35 -5.01
C PRO A 72 18.47 18.26 -4.45
N ARG A 73 18.86 19.09 -3.47
CA ARG A 73 20.24 19.18 -2.93
C ARG A 73 20.24 18.77 -1.45
N THR A 74 20.53 17.49 -1.20
CA THR A 74 20.53 16.92 0.16
C THR A 74 21.43 17.73 1.10
N GLY A 75 20.87 18.10 2.28
CA GLY A 75 21.56 18.85 3.32
C GLY A 75 21.58 20.36 3.11
N ALA A 76 21.23 20.87 1.92
CA ALA A 76 21.14 22.31 1.65
C ALA A 76 20.01 22.97 2.46
N PRO A 77 20.08 24.29 2.74
CA PRO A 77 18.96 25.03 3.27
C PRO A 77 17.74 24.95 2.35
N PRO A 78 16.51 24.95 2.88
CA PRO A 78 15.31 24.99 2.05
C PRO A 78 15.17 26.35 1.36
N THR A 79 14.52 26.37 0.18
CA THR A 79 14.25 27.62 -0.56
C THR A 79 13.35 28.56 0.24
N HIS A 80 12.39 28.01 0.98
CA HIS A 80 11.44 28.72 1.82
C HIS A 80 11.44 28.13 3.22
N SER A 81 11.44 28.99 4.25
CA SER A 81 11.46 28.55 5.65
C SER A 81 10.15 27.90 6.07
N THR A 82 10.27 26.98 7.01
CA THR A 82 9.13 26.32 7.66
C THR A 82 9.31 26.44 9.17
N ARG A 83 8.24 26.77 9.88
CA ARG A 83 8.18 26.82 11.34
C ARG A 83 7.06 25.93 11.83
N VAL A 84 7.31 25.16 12.89
CA VAL A 84 6.34 24.25 13.47
C VAL A 84 6.28 24.47 14.97
N TRP A 85 5.09 24.72 15.50
CA TRP A 85 4.83 24.84 16.93
C TRP A 85 4.11 23.59 17.41
N LEU A 86 4.42 23.17 18.61
CA LEU A 86 3.90 21.96 19.23
C LEU A 86 3.29 22.29 20.59
N ALA A 87 2.02 22.02 20.75
CA ALA A 87 1.30 22.20 22.00
C ALA A 87 0.39 21.03 22.30
N TYR A 88 0.01 20.85 23.56
CA TYR A 88 -0.96 19.82 23.94
C TYR A 88 -1.77 20.26 25.17
N ASN A 89 -2.99 19.75 25.27
CA ASN A 89 -3.79 19.84 26.49
C ASN A 89 -4.09 18.40 27.00
N GLN A 90 -5.12 18.26 27.80
CA GLN A 90 -5.53 16.97 28.34
C GLN A 90 -6.10 16.01 27.27
N ASP A 91 -6.68 16.56 26.19
CA ASP A 91 -7.47 15.82 25.20
C ASP A 91 -6.77 15.59 23.87
N ALA A 92 -5.89 16.52 23.46
CA ALA A 92 -5.34 16.53 22.11
C ALA A 92 -3.91 17.08 22.03
N LEU A 93 -3.19 16.59 21.01
CA LEU A 93 -1.97 17.20 20.49
C LEU A 93 -2.36 18.21 19.42
N TYR A 94 -1.81 19.42 19.52
CA TYR A 94 -1.96 20.49 18.55
C TYR A 94 -0.63 20.77 17.86
N ILE A 95 -0.67 20.89 16.54
CA ILE A 95 0.51 21.18 15.71
C ILE A 95 0.15 22.33 14.78
N ALA A 96 0.85 23.44 14.90
CA ALA A 96 0.72 24.57 13.99
C ALA A 96 1.93 24.65 13.07
N VAL A 97 1.70 24.93 11.80
CA VAL A 97 2.75 25.02 10.79
C VAL A 97 2.60 26.31 9.98
N ARG A 98 3.68 27.08 9.88
CA ARG A 98 3.82 28.20 8.94
C ARG A 98 4.80 27.80 7.84
N CYS A 99 4.32 27.75 6.62
CA CYS A 99 5.08 27.51 5.42
C CYS A 99 5.28 28.82 4.67
N HIS A 100 6.39 29.53 4.91
CA HIS A 100 6.70 30.74 4.15
C HIS A 100 6.86 30.44 2.67
N ASP A 101 6.42 31.37 1.83
CA ASP A 101 6.55 31.31 0.39
C ASP A 101 6.60 32.72 -0.19
N SER A 102 7.62 33.04 -0.99
CA SER A 102 7.78 34.35 -1.61
C SER A 102 6.81 34.59 -2.78
N GLU A 103 6.12 33.56 -3.26
CA GLU A 103 5.19 33.62 -4.39
C GLU A 103 3.90 32.83 -4.04
N PRO A 104 3.06 33.31 -3.07
CA PRO A 104 1.89 32.57 -2.59
C PRO A 104 0.87 32.21 -3.69
N SER A 105 0.78 33.04 -4.72
CA SER A 105 -0.09 32.77 -5.89
C SER A 105 0.31 31.56 -6.72
N ARG A 106 1.53 31.04 -6.53
CA ARG A 106 2.08 29.84 -7.22
C ARG A 106 2.05 28.58 -6.37
N ILE A 107 1.48 28.65 -5.17
CA ILE A 107 1.25 27.47 -4.31
C ILE A 107 0.32 26.50 -5.03
N VAL A 108 0.70 25.23 -5.07
CA VAL A 108 -0.05 24.19 -5.76
C VAL A 108 -0.92 23.41 -4.75
N ALA A 109 -2.24 23.57 -4.86
CA ALA A 109 -3.23 22.89 -4.04
C ALA A 109 -4.38 22.40 -4.94
N THR A 110 -4.19 21.27 -5.63
CA THR A 110 -5.11 20.77 -6.65
C THR A 110 -5.94 19.57 -6.18
N GLU A 111 -5.75 19.13 -4.94
CA GLU A 111 -6.51 18.04 -4.33
C GLU A 111 -7.25 18.55 -3.11
N MET A 112 -8.51 18.13 -2.92
CA MET A 112 -9.34 18.53 -1.81
C MET A 112 -10.06 17.37 -1.11
N SER A 113 -10.20 16.21 -1.75
CA SER A 113 -10.87 15.07 -1.16
C SER A 113 -10.00 14.38 -0.12
N ARG A 114 -10.60 13.92 0.99
CA ARG A 114 -9.94 13.08 2.01
C ARG A 114 -9.25 11.88 1.36
N ASP A 115 -8.08 11.52 1.87
CA ASP A 115 -7.23 10.40 1.45
C ASP A 115 -6.72 10.48 0.01
N SER A 116 -6.86 11.66 -0.63
CA SER A 116 -6.26 11.92 -1.93
C SER A 116 -4.74 11.84 -1.86
N ARG A 117 -4.14 11.31 -2.91
CA ARG A 117 -2.68 11.31 -3.06
C ARG A 117 -2.19 12.72 -3.36
N LEU A 118 -1.42 13.31 -2.46
CA LEU A 118 -0.92 14.67 -2.57
C LEU A 118 0.31 14.82 -3.49
N PHE A 119 0.59 13.85 -4.35
CA PHE A 119 1.68 13.95 -5.32
C PHE A 119 1.49 15.14 -6.26
N GLY A 120 2.48 16.04 -6.26
CA GLY A 120 2.42 17.25 -7.07
C GLY A 120 1.74 18.43 -6.39
N ASN A 121 1.30 18.32 -5.15
CA ASN A 121 0.83 19.43 -4.30
C ASN A 121 1.92 19.93 -3.37
N ASP A 122 1.82 21.18 -2.96
CA ASP A 122 2.47 21.65 -1.74
C ASP A 122 1.87 20.88 -0.57
N GLN A 123 2.70 20.36 0.35
CA GLN A 123 2.21 19.53 1.44
C GLN A 123 3.12 19.57 2.66
N ILE A 124 2.52 19.28 3.81
CA ILE A 124 3.19 18.92 5.06
C ILE A 124 2.88 17.47 5.37
N GLU A 125 3.91 16.71 5.71
CA GLU A 125 3.82 15.35 6.23
C GLU A 125 4.33 15.34 7.68
N ILE A 126 3.58 14.72 8.58
CA ILE A 126 3.91 14.57 10.00
C ILE A 126 3.88 13.09 10.33
N VAL A 127 4.87 12.62 11.08
CA VAL A 127 4.87 11.27 11.63
C VAL A 127 5.05 11.29 13.14
N LEU A 128 4.34 10.40 13.82
CA LEU A 128 4.36 10.23 15.27
C LEU A 128 4.64 8.78 15.62
N ASP A 129 5.71 8.54 16.39
CA ASP A 129 5.99 7.26 17.04
C ASP A 129 5.62 7.36 18.52
N THR A 130 4.37 7.06 18.81
CA THR A 130 3.75 7.20 20.13
C THR A 130 4.16 6.11 21.12
N HIS A 131 4.76 5.04 20.64
CA HIS A 131 5.33 3.96 21.45
C HIS A 131 6.84 4.11 21.66
N HIS A 132 7.47 5.01 20.92
CA HIS A 132 8.91 5.21 20.84
C HIS A 132 9.66 3.90 20.55
N ASP A 133 9.06 3.08 19.68
CA ASP A 133 9.62 1.78 19.27
C ASP A 133 10.43 1.87 17.97
N ARG A 134 10.41 3.04 17.30
CA ARG A 134 11.12 3.37 16.06
C ARG A 134 10.74 2.51 14.86
N ARG A 135 9.51 1.97 14.84
CA ARG A 135 9.00 1.05 13.81
C ARG A 135 7.57 1.34 13.41
N ASN A 136 6.73 1.59 14.42
CA ASN A 136 5.29 1.70 14.24
C ASN A 136 4.83 3.07 14.70
N GLY A 137 3.85 3.64 14.00
CA GLY A 137 3.36 4.95 14.34
C GLY A 137 2.25 5.41 13.42
N TYR A 138 2.08 6.72 13.40
CA TYR A 138 1.03 7.39 12.65
C TYR A 138 1.63 8.35 11.64
N TYR A 139 0.95 8.48 10.53
CA TYR A 139 1.23 9.41 9.46
C TYR A 139 0.03 10.34 9.30
N PHE A 140 0.29 11.64 9.23
CA PHE A 140 -0.69 12.67 8.94
C PHE A 140 -0.12 13.59 7.88
N ALA A 141 -0.95 13.96 6.90
CA ALA A 141 -0.53 14.93 5.90
C ALA A 141 -1.68 15.86 5.51
N THR A 142 -1.31 17.04 5.07
CA THR A 142 -2.24 18.02 4.51
C THR A 142 -1.59 18.85 3.42
N ASN A 143 -2.41 19.50 2.62
CA ASN A 143 -2.01 20.51 1.65
C ASN A 143 -2.66 21.87 1.98
N PRO A 144 -2.37 22.95 1.24
CA PRO A 144 -2.97 24.27 1.48
C PRO A 144 -4.50 24.33 1.30
N ALA A 145 -5.14 23.28 0.77
CA ALA A 145 -6.61 23.17 0.72
C ALA A 145 -7.21 22.51 1.99
N GLY A 146 -6.39 22.08 2.97
CA GLY A 146 -6.83 21.48 4.22
C GLY A 146 -7.32 20.02 4.07
N VAL A 147 -6.75 19.27 3.13
CA VAL A 147 -7.07 17.84 2.94
C VAL A 147 -6.59 17.03 4.13
N LEU A 148 -7.42 16.12 4.59
CA LEU A 148 -7.04 15.11 5.59
C LEU A 148 -6.47 13.88 4.86
N VAL A 149 -5.22 13.55 5.16
CA VAL A 149 -4.60 12.28 4.77
C VAL A 149 -3.96 11.68 6.00
N ASP A 150 -4.35 10.47 6.35
CA ASP A 150 -3.82 9.79 7.52
C ASP A 150 -3.47 8.33 7.23
N GLY A 151 -2.73 7.70 8.12
CA GLY A 151 -2.33 6.32 7.94
C GLY A 151 -1.57 5.73 9.12
N ARG A 152 -1.48 4.40 9.11
CA ARG A 152 -0.71 3.62 10.08
C ARG A 152 0.63 3.20 9.47
N ILE A 153 1.72 3.53 10.15
CA ILE A 153 3.05 3.04 9.81
C ILE A 153 3.29 1.73 10.56
N THR A 154 3.67 0.68 9.84
CA THR A 154 4.07 -0.61 10.41
C THR A 154 5.42 -1.00 9.86
N GLU A 155 6.39 -1.32 10.74
CA GLU A 155 7.74 -1.76 10.38
C GLU A 155 8.47 -0.80 9.42
N ASN A 156 8.31 0.51 9.60
CA ASN A 156 8.90 1.56 8.75
C ASN A 156 8.53 1.43 7.26
N ARG A 157 7.39 0.80 6.95
CA ARG A 157 6.87 0.67 5.60
C ARG A 157 6.01 1.87 5.23
N PHE A 158 5.64 1.95 3.96
CA PHE A 158 4.70 2.97 3.48
C PHE A 158 3.42 2.92 4.31
N PRO A 159 2.91 4.07 4.79
CA PRO A 159 1.71 4.11 5.62
C PRO A 159 0.54 3.42 4.94
N ASN A 160 -0.21 2.65 5.71
CA ASN A 160 -1.51 2.17 5.29
C ASN A 160 -2.52 3.32 5.39
N LEU A 161 -2.85 3.94 4.26
CA LEU A 161 -3.73 5.10 4.16
C LEU A 161 -5.23 4.74 4.24
N GLU A 162 -5.58 3.47 4.35
CA GLU A 162 -6.95 3.02 4.58
C GLU A 162 -7.35 3.08 6.08
N TRP A 163 -6.42 3.51 6.94
CA TRP A 163 -6.73 3.77 8.33
C TRP A 163 -7.31 5.17 8.48
N ASP A 164 -8.55 5.26 8.92
CA ASP A 164 -9.28 6.50 9.14
C ASP A 164 -9.25 6.92 10.61
N GLY A 165 -8.39 7.86 10.96
CA GLY A 165 -8.35 8.48 12.29
C GLY A 165 -9.41 9.57 12.46
N ILE A 166 -9.81 9.81 13.72
CA ILE A 166 -10.66 10.94 14.07
C ILE A 166 -9.77 12.11 14.51
N TRP A 167 -9.51 13.04 13.61
CA TRP A 167 -8.67 14.20 13.81
C TRP A 167 -9.13 15.34 12.92
N MET A 168 -8.57 16.54 13.08
CA MET A 168 -8.94 17.72 12.31
C MET A 168 -7.70 18.47 11.82
N VAL A 169 -7.82 19.07 10.65
CA VAL A 169 -6.87 20.06 10.13
C VAL A 169 -7.62 21.19 9.43
N ARG A 170 -7.08 22.40 9.55
CA ARG A 170 -7.45 23.55 8.73
C ARG A 170 -6.20 24.19 8.18
N ALA A 171 -6.28 24.62 6.94
CA ALA A 171 -5.18 25.29 6.26
C ALA A 171 -5.69 26.56 5.55
N ARG A 172 -4.81 27.56 5.45
CA ARG A 172 -5.10 28.83 4.81
C ARG A 172 -3.88 29.33 4.04
N ILE A 173 -4.12 29.89 2.86
CA ILE A 173 -3.10 30.63 2.10
C ILE A 173 -3.26 32.11 2.43
N ASP A 174 -2.15 32.81 2.67
CA ASP A 174 -2.05 34.25 2.92
C ASP A 174 -0.87 34.87 2.12
N ASP A 175 -0.60 36.16 2.35
CA ASP A 175 0.43 36.89 1.61
C ASP A 175 1.88 36.43 1.90
N GLU A 176 2.09 35.71 3.01
CA GLU A 176 3.42 35.17 3.40
C GLU A 176 3.63 33.70 3.03
N GLY A 177 2.59 33.04 2.51
CA GLY A 177 2.64 31.61 2.17
C GLY A 177 1.38 30.86 2.56
N TRP A 178 1.49 29.89 3.46
CA TRP A 178 0.32 29.17 3.97
C TRP A 178 0.55 28.62 5.37
N THR A 179 -0.55 28.39 6.07
CA THR A 179 -0.59 27.84 7.42
C THR A 179 -1.39 26.54 7.46
N ALA A 180 -1.12 25.71 8.45
CA ALA A 180 -1.96 24.59 8.81
C ALA A 180 -1.98 24.40 10.32
N GLU A 181 -3.16 24.11 10.87
CA GLU A 181 -3.36 23.73 12.27
C GLU A 181 -3.98 22.35 12.35
N PHE A 182 -3.37 21.49 13.15
CA PHE A 182 -3.80 20.11 13.38
C PHE A 182 -4.29 19.96 14.83
N GLU A 183 -5.43 19.30 15.02
CA GLU A 183 -5.89 18.74 16.30
C GLU A 183 -5.94 17.23 16.18
N ILE A 184 -5.11 16.55 16.96
CA ILE A 184 -5.02 15.08 16.99
C ILE A 184 -5.42 14.61 18.40
N PRO A 185 -6.68 14.19 18.62
CA PRO A 185 -7.14 13.73 19.92
C PRO A 185 -6.36 12.52 20.41
N PHE A 186 -5.97 12.49 21.68
CA PHE A 186 -5.28 11.33 22.27
C PHE A 186 -6.12 10.05 22.23
N LYS A 187 -7.44 10.18 22.25
CA LYS A 187 -8.36 9.04 22.01
C LYS A 187 -8.22 8.40 20.62
N THR A 188 -7.63 9.09 19.64
CA THR A 188 -7.37 8.56 18.30
C THR A 188 -6.10 7.71 18.26
N LEU A 189 -5.13 8.06 19.12
CA LEU A 189 -3.81 7.45 19.14
C LEU A 189 -3.72 6.30 20.14
N SER A 190 -3.03 5.23 19.77
CA SER A 190 -2.50 4.27 20.73
C SER A 190 -1.10 4.72 21.13
N PHE A 191 -0.81 4.82 22.41
CA PHE A 191 0.50 5.24 22.90
C PHE A 191 0.89 4.49 24.17
N ARG A 192 2.17 4.43 24.46
CA ARG A 192 2.67 3.80 25.67
C ARG A 192 2.45 4.72 26.89
N PRO A 193 1.67 4.28 27.90
CA PRO A 193 1.46 5.09 29.10
C PRO A 193 2.76 5.43 29.82
N GLY A 194 2.84 6.64 30.39
CA GLY A 194 3.98 7.11 31.16
C GLY A 194 5.21 7.51 30.35
N LEU A 195 5.14 7.45 29.00
CA LEU A 195 6.20 8.05 28.18
C LEU A 195 6.02 9.57 28.11
N SER A 196 7.07 10.31 28.46
CA SER A 196 7.18 11.75 28.28
C SER A 196 7.74 12.17 26.93
N THR A 197 8.14 11.19 26.09
CA THR A 197 8.82 11.41 24.82
C THR A 197 8.23 10.55 23.72
N TRP A 198 7.98 11.16 22.52
CA TRP A 198 7.57 10.44 21.32
C TRP A 198 8.55 10.69 20.18
N GLY A 199 8.63 9.76 19.23
CA GLY A 199 9.30 10.01 17.97
C GLY A 199 8.47 10.96 17.10
N PHE A 200 9.13 11.90 16.43
CA PHE A 200 8.50 12.93 15.62
C PHE A 200 9.35 13.28 14.40
N ASN A 201 8.72 13.45 13.28
CA ASN A 201 9.35 14.08 12.12
C ASN A 201 8.33 14.87 11.32
N VAL A 202 8.82 15.89 10.63
CA VAL A 202 8.00 16.69 9.74
C VAL A 202 8.76 16.94 8.45
N ALA A 203 8.04 16.84 7.32
CA ALA A 203 8.58 17.13 5.99
C ALA A 203 7.65 18.10 5.26
N ARG A 204 8.25 19.01 4.50
CA ARG A 204 7.56 19.93 3.60
C ARG A 204 7.95 19.64 2.16
N THR A 205 6.96 19.62 1.28
CA THR A 205 7.15 19.63 -0.18
C THR A 205 6.71 20.96 -0.75
N VAL A 206 7.57 21.59 -1.57
CA VAL A 206 7.26 22.72 -2.45
C VAL A 206 7.13 22.16 -3.86
N ALA A 207 5.90 22.02 -4.32
CA ALA A 207 5.59 21.24 -5.52
C ALA A 207 6.18 21.85 -6.81
N ARG A 208 6.13 23.17 -6.98
CA ARG A 208 6.65 23.86 -8.18
C ARG A 208 8.15 23.70 -8.33
N ASN A 209 8.90 23.64 -7.21
CA ASN A 209 10.35 23.45 -7.20
C ASN A 209 10.75 21.98 -7.11
N ARG A 210 9.78 21.08 -6.84
CA ARG A 210 10.01 19.68 -6.48
C ARG A 210 11.04 19.53 -5.38
N GLU A 211 11.00 20.45 -4.47
CA GLU A 211 11.80 20.46 -3.28
C GLU A 211 11.09 19.73 -2.16
N MET A 212 11.79 18.84 -1.49
CA MET A 212 11.38 18.25 -0.23
C MET A 212 12.42 18.61 0.81
N SER A 213 11.99 19.18 1.92
CA SER A 213 12.81 19.45 3.09
C SER A 213 12.26 18.71 4.30
N ARG A 214 13.14 18.35 5.23
CA ARG A 214 12.80 17.56 6.42
C ARG A 214 13.54 18.09 7.63
N TRP A 215 12.90 18.02 8.79
CA TRP A 215 13.49 18.42 10.06
C TRP A 215 14.54 17.44 10.55
N ALA A 216 14.21 16.16 10.65
CA ALA A 216 15.15 15.11 11.06
C ALA A 216 15.58 14.25 9.88
N SER A 217 16.87 13.88 9.82
CA SER A 217 17.46 12.99 8.83
C SER A 217 17.15 13.35 7.38
N PRO A 218 17.74 14.41 6.83
CA PRO A 218 17.52 14.83 5.45
C PRO A 218 18.25 13.94 4.42
N SER A 219 18.10 12.61 4.53
CA SER A 219 18.73 11.63 3.65
C SER A 219 17.74 11.11 2.61
N ARG A 220 18.23 10.85 1.39
CA ARG A 220 17.46 10.21 0.30
C ARG A 220 17.27 8.71 0.51
N ASP A 221 18.11 8.08 1.32
CA ASP A 221 18.05 6.64 1.61
C ASP A 221 16.86 6.27 2.51
N VAL A 222 16.19 7.28 3.12
CA VAL A 222 15.04 7.09 3.99
C VAL A 222 13.86 8.01 3.57
N ARG A 223 12.65 7.63 3.96
CA ARG A 223 11.43 8.43 3.78
C ARG A 223 11.03 9.07 5.11
N THR A 224 10.09 10.02 5.07
CA THR A 224 9.55 10.68 6.26
C THR A 224 9.01 9.67 7.28
N PHE A 225 8.38 8.60 6.80
CA PHE A 225 7.79 7.54 7.62
C PHE A 225 8.78 6.49 8.16
N HIS A 226 10.09 6.66 7.96
CA HIS A 226 11.12 5.81 8.60
C HIS A 226 11.38 6.32 10.01
N LEU A 227 10.63 5.82 10.99
CA LEU A 227 10.60 6.28 12.37
C LEU A 227 11.91 6.07 13.12
N GLU A 228 12.75 5.11 12.69
CA GLU A 228 14.07 4.91 13.26
C GLU A 228 15.03 6.09 13.06
N LYS A 229 14.69 6.97 12.10
CA LYS A 229 15.42 8.19 11.78
C LYS A 229 14.65 9.46 12.18
N ALA A 230 13.54 9.32 12.88
CA ALA A 230 12.78 10.44 13.41
C ALA A 230 13.54 11.15 14.54
N GLY A 231 13.27 12.44 14.70
CA GLY A 231 13.61 13.22 15.87
C GLY A 231 12.75 12.83 17.08
N VAL A 232 12.82 13.61 18.14
CA VAL A 232 12.10 13.37 19.41
C VAL A 232 11.34 14.62 19.82
N ILE A 233 10.12 14.46 20.31
CA ILE A 233 9.38 15.47 21.06
C ILE A 233 9.30 15.06 22.52
N GLU A 234 9.48 16.01 23.43
CA GLU A 234 9.51 15.81 24.87
C GLU A 234 8.53 16.73 25.60
N GLY A 235 8.21 16.36 26.84
CA GLY A 235 7.39 17.15 27.73
C GLY A 235 5.93 16.71 27.79
N LEU A 236 5.61 15.49 27.31
CA LEU A 236 4.28 14.91 27.43
C LEU A 236 4.04 14.39 28.84
N GLU A 237 3.01 14.91 29.51
CA GLU A 237 2.65 14.50 30.87
C GLU A 237 1.14 14.42 31.03
N GLY A 238 0.66 13.45 31.83
CA GLY A 238 -0.75 13.34 32.24
C GLY A 238 -1.71 12.99 31.09
N LEU A 239 -1.23 12.31 30.07
CA LEU A 239 -2.07 11.90 28.93
C LEU A 239 -3.05 10.80 29.32
N THR A 240 -4.30 10.95 28.91
CA THR A 240 -5.35 9.93 29.10
C THR A 240 -6.00 9.54 27.78
N GLN A 241 -6.33 8.28 27.64
CA GLN A 241 -7.07 7.74 26.48
C GLN A 241 -8.58 7.67 26.72
N GLY A 242 -9.07 8.12 27.89
CA GLY A 242 -10.44 7.90 28.31
C GLY A 242 -10.72 6.42 28.58
N ILE A 243 -11.99 6.01 28.49
CA ILE A 243 -12.41 4.60 28.61
C ILE A 243 -11.92 3.76 27.43
N GLY A 244 -11.63 4.41 26.30
CA GLY A 244 -11.13 3.74 25.09
C GLY A 244 -12.18 2.87 24.40
N LEU A 245 -13.46 3.26 24.50
CA LEU A 245 -14.58 2.58 23.88
C LEU A 245 -15.18 3.46 22.78
N ASP A 246 -15.14 3.00 21.53
CA ASP A 246 -15.90 3.55 20.42
C ASP A 246 -16.96 2.54 19.98
N ILE A 247 -18.20 2.99 19.84
CA ILE A 247 -19.33 2.19 19.36
C ILE A 247 -19.80 2.82 18.06
N ARG A 248 -19.77 2.07 16.95
CA ARG A 248 -20.11 2.53 15.61
C ARG A 248 -21.27 1.73 15.02
N PRO A 249 -22.51 2.09 15.31
CA PRO A 249 -23.65 1.55 14.59
C PRO A 249 -23.68 2.10 13.17
N PHE A 250 -24.15 1.30 12.22
CA PHE A 250 -24.51 1.77 10.89
C PHE A 250 -25.91 1.28 10.50
N GLY A 251 -26.56 2.06 9.66
CA GLY A 251 -27.79 1.70 8.98
C GLY A 251 -27.65 1.86 7.49
N LEU A 252 -28.19 0.93 6.75
CA LEU A 252 -28.16 0.91 5.29
C LEU A 252 -29.58 0.67 4.76
N ALA A 253 -29.95 1.46 3.75
CA ALA A 253 -31.19 1.27 2.99
C ALA A 253 -30.93 1.45 1.50
N GLY A 254 -31.71 0.78 0.68
CA GLY A 254 -31.53 0.91 -0.77
C GLY A 254 -32.37 -0.08 -1.56
N PHE A 255 -31.97 -0.29 -2.81
CA PHE A 255 -32.58 -1.30 -3.67
C PHE A 255 -31.52 -1.95 -4.58
N SER A 256 -31.83 -3.17 -5.02
CA SER A 256 -31.04 -3.90 -6.01
C SER A 256 -31.94 -4.44 -7.12
N ARG A 257 -31.41 -4.48 -8.32
CA ARG A 257 -31.99 -5.10 -9.51
C ARG A 257 -30.90 -5.88 -10.23
N ASP A 258 -31.20 -7.09 -10.65
CA ASP A 258 -30.28 -7.94 -11.41
C ASP A 258 -30.88 -8.33 -12.78
N ILE A 259 -30.03 -8.85 -13.68
CA ILE A 259 -30.42 -9.23 -15.05
C ILE A 259 -31.43 -10.39 -15.08
N TYR A 260 -31.45 -11.23 -14.05
CA TYR A 260 -32.33 -12.40 -13.97
C TYR A 260 -33.76 -12.01 -13.55
N HIS A 261 -33.91 -10.82 -12.92
CA HIS A 261 -35.18 -10.27 -12.51
C HIS A 261 -35.26 -8.78 -12.87
N PRO A 262 -35.25 -8.44 -14.18
CA PRO A 262 -35.15 -7.05 -14.65
C PRO A 262 -36.35 -6.19 -14.23
N ASP A 263 -37.50 -6.78 -13.99
CA ASP A 263 -38.74 -6.10 -13.61
C ASP A 263 -38.93 -5.98 -12.08
N ARG A 264 -38.03 -6.53 -11.27
CA ARG A 264 -38.15 -6.51 -9.83
C ARG A 264 -37.03 -5.68 -9.18
N MET A 265 -37.41 -4.55 -8.58
CA MET A 265 -36.60 -3.86 -7.60
C MET A 265 -36.77 -4.56 -6.26
N ARG A 266 -35.66 -5.08 -5.70
CA ARG A 266 -35.64 -5.68 -4.38
C ARG A 266 -35.18 -4.64 -3.37
N PRO A 267 -35.99 -4.27 -2.36
CA PRO A 267 -35.50 -3.40 -1.31
C PRO A 267 -34.40 -4.11 -0.51
N VAL A 268 -33.40 -3.35 -0.11
CA VAL A 268 -32.33 -3.81 0.76
C VAL A 268 -32.31 -2.91 1.98
N GLN A 269 -32.40 -3.53 3.16
CA GLN A 269 -32.25 -2.87 4.44
C GLN A 269 -31.28 -3.70 5.26
N ASP A 270 -30.31 -3.05 5.85
CA ASP A 270 -29.34 -3.71 6.68
C ASP A 270 -28.87 -2.78 7.80
N ALA A 271 -28.39 -3.37 8.90
CA ALA A 271 -27.84 -2.65 10.02
C ALA A 271 -26.75 -3.50 10.67
N GLY A 272 -25.75 -2.86 11.17
CA GLY A 272 -24.66 -3.52 11.87
C GLY A 272 -24.05 -2.63 12.93
N LEU A 273 -23.05 -3.20 13.59
CA LEU A 273 -22.43 -2.58 14.75
C LEU A 273 -20.95 -2.96 14.82
N ASP A 274 -20.08 -1.95 14.86
CA ASP A 274 -18.68 -2.13 15.17
C ASP A 274 -18.39 -1.57 16.58
N ILE A 275 -17.68 -2.34 17.38
CA ILE A 275 -17.26 -1.97 18.73
C ILE A 275 -15.74 -2.03 18.78
N PHE A 276 -15.12 -0.92 19.12
CA PHE A 276 -13.68 -0.79 19.32
C PHE A 276 -13.43 -0.56 20.80
N TYR A 277 -12.78 -1.50 21.45
CA TYR A 277 -12.48 -1.43 22.87
C TYR A 277 -10.98 -1.59 23.11
N ARG A 278 -10.37 -0.61 23.74
CA ARG A 278 -8.98 -0.68 24.16
C ARG A 278 -8.88 -1.47 25.47
N ILE A 279 -8.58 -2.78 25.35
CA ILE A 279 -8.33 -3.65 26.51
C ILE A 279 -7.21 -3.07 27.39
N THR A 280 -6.20 -2.54 26.74
CA THR A 280 -5.14 -1.73 27.34
C THR A 280 -4.82 -0.55 26.40
N ALA A 281 -4.02 0.40 26.85
CA ALA A 281 -3.57 1.49 25.99
C ALA A 281 -2.94 1.04 24.66
N ASN A 282 -2.43 -0.20 24.60
CA ASN A 282 -1.69 -0.75 23.49
C ASN A 282 -2.36 -1.93 22.78
N LEU A 283 -3.51 -2.40 23.28
CA LEU A 283 -4.21 -3.57 22.77
C LEU A 283 -5.67 -3.20 22.48
N LEU A 284 -6.04 -3.25 21.21
CA LEU A 284 -7.37 -2.92 20.70
C LEU A 284 -8.13 -4.21 20.37
N ALA A 285 -9.31 -4.37 20.92
CA ALA A 285 -10.30 -5.34 20.46
C ALA A 285 -11.30 -4.64 19.53
N THR A 286 -11.54 -5.22 18.39
CA THR A 286 -12.59 -4.80 17.44
C THR A 286 -13.57 -5.94 17.27
N THR A 287 -14.83 -5.69 17.56
CA THR A 287 -15.92 -6.66 17.37
C THR A 287 -16.88 -6.09 16.35
N THR A 288 -17.25 -6.86 15.35
CA THR A 288 -18.19 -6.44 14.31
C THR A 288 -19.36 -7.43 14.21
N PHE A 289 -20.54 -6.90 14.04
CA PHE A 289 -21.77 -7.65 13.80
C PHE A 289 -22.36 -7.21 12.47
N ASN A 290 -22.63 -8.19 11.61
CA ASN A 290 -23.29 -8.00 10.32
C ASN A 290 -22.61 -6.95 9.42
N THR A 291 -21.29 -7.10 9.22
CA THR A 291 -20.44 -6.13 8.49
C THR A 291 -20.91 -5.97 7.04
N ASP A 292 -21.11 -4.73 6.62
CA ASP A 292 -21.43 -4.33 5.24
C ASP A 292 -20.28 -3.53 4.62
N PHE A 293 -20.13 -3.67 3.32
CA PHE A 293 -19.06 -3.05 2.53
C PHE A 293 -19.58 -2.20 1.36
N ALA A 294 -20.81 -1.69 1.47
CA ALA A 294 -21.45 -0.92 0.40
C ALA A 294 -20.69 0.34 -0.02
N GLU A 295 -19.91 0.94 0.92
CA GLU A 295 -19.09 2.13 0.64
C GLU A 295 -17.81 1.82 -0.12
N THR A 296 -17.43 0.56 -0.24
CA THR A 296 -16.16 0.15 -0.85
C THR A 296 -16.11 0.49 -2.35
N GLU A 297 -14.99 1.02 -2.79
CA GLU A 297 -14.78 1.31 -4.21
C GLU A 297 -14.68 0.03 -5.04
N ALA A 298 -15.26 0.06 -6.25
CA ALA A 298 -15.13 -1.04 -7.20
C ALA A 298 -13.66 -1.26 -7.60
N ASP A 299 -13.31 -2.51 -7.88
CA ASP A 299 -12.01 -2.84 -8.42
C ASP A 299 -11.82 -2.29 -9.83
N VAL A 300 -10.61 -1.80 -10.10
CA VAL A 300 -10.24 -1.36 -11.45
C VAL A 300 -10.10 -2.60 -12.35
N ARG A 301 -10.78 -2.57 -13.49
CA ARG A 301 -10.74 -3.65 -14.48
C ARG A 301 -9.35 -3.80 -15.08
N GLN A 302 -8.97 -5.05 -15.36
CA GLN A 302 -7.68 -5.42 -15.92
C GLN A 302 -7.83 -6.50 -16.98
N ILE A 303 -7.04 -6.41 -18.06
CA ILE A 303 -6.94 -7.48 -19.06
C ILE A 303 -5.92 -8.52 -18.56
N ASN A 304 -6.34 -9.77 -18.49
CA ASN A 304 -5.44 -10.88 -18.16
C ASN A 304 -5.03 -11.64 -19.44
N LEU A 305 -3.84 -11.36 -19.93
CA LEU A 305 -3.22 -12.09 -21.04
C LEU A 305 -2.24 -13.18 -20.54
N THR A 306 -2.37 -13.58 -19.28
CA THR A 306 -1.55 -14.63 -18.65
C THR A 306 -2.44 -15.75 -18.14
N ARG A 307 -1.85 -16.90 -17.87
CA ARG A 307 -2.54 -18.08 -17.28
C ARG A 307 -2.67 -17.99 -15.74
N PHE A 308 -2.19 -16.90 -15.13
CA PHE A 308 -2.16 -16.76 -13.66
C PHE A 308 -3.26 -15.81 -13.18
N PRO A 309 -3.81 -16.06 -11.97
CA PRO A 309 -4.84 -15.20 -11.41
C PRO A 309 -4.31 -13.79 -11.15
N LEU A 310 -5.15 -12.80 -11.40
CA LEU A 310 -4.88 -11.40 -11.06
C LEU A 310 -4.96 -11.20 -9.55
N PHE A 311 -4.14 -10.30 -9.04
CA PHE A 311 -4.19 -9.87 -7.65
C PHE A 311 -4.99 -8.57 -7.52
N PHE A 312 -6.05 -8.60 -6.71
CA PHE A 312 -6.82 -7.42 -6.32
C PHE A 312 -6.59 -7.15 -4.84
N PRO A 313 -6.19 -5.93 -4.44
CA PRO A 313 -5.93 -5.61 -3.03
C PRO A 313 -7.21 -5.68 -2.18
N GLU A 314 -7.05 -5.85 -0.86
CA GLU A 314 -8.14 -5.65 0.10
C GLU A 314 -8.55 -4.16 0.11
N ARG A 315 -9.85 -3.89 0.28
CA ARG A 315 -10.41 -2.53 0.32
C ARG A 315 -11.38 -2.33 1.48
N ARG A 316 -11.72 -3.38 2.21
CA ARG A 316 -12.70 -3.35 3.31
C ARG A 316 -12.04 -2.88 4.60
N ALA A 317 -12.57 -1.78 5.19
CA ALA A 317 -11.99 -1.08 6.33
C ALA A 317 -11.68 -1.99 7.53
N PHE A 318 -12.59 -2.90 7.91
CA PHE A 318 -12.38 -3.85 9.01
C PHE A 318 -11.08 -4.65 8.87
N PHE A 319 -10.74 -5.08 7.65
CA PHE A 319 -9.53 -5.86 7.39
C PHE A 319 -8.29 -4.99 7.22
N LEU A 320 -8.45 -3.77 6.75
CA LEU A 320 -7.34 -2.86 6.46
C LEU A 320 -6.81 -2.18 7.71
N GLU A 321 -7.68 -1.93 8.69
CA GLU A 321 -7.25 -1.42 9.98
C GLU A 321 -6.29 -2.41 10.63
N ASP A 322 -5.07 -1.97 10.95
CA ASP A 322 -3.97 -2.76 11.49
C ASP A 322 -3.52 -3.98 10.63
N ALA A 323 -3.84 -3.99 9.33
CA ALA A 323 -3.46 -5.08 8.41
C ALA A 323 -1.96 -5.42 8.43
N GLY A 324 -1.09 -4.44 8.66
CA GLY A 324 0.36 -4.61 8.75
C GLY A 324 0.82 -5.57 9.85
N ILE A 325 0.01 -5.81 10.88
CA ILE A 325 0.32 -6.79 11.92
C ILE A 325 0.30 -8.22 11.35
N PHE A 326 -0.63 -8.52 10.44
CA PHE A 326 -0.81 -9.84 9.84
C PHE A 326 0.14 -10.14 8.67
N GLU A 327 0.98 -9.18 8.27
CA GLU A 327 1.99 -9.42 7.23
C GLU A 327 3.02 -10.47 7.67
N PHE A 328 3.43 -11.34 6.73
CA PHE A 328 4.32 -12.46 6.97
C PHE A 328 5.37 -12.60 5.86
N GLY A 329 6.62 -12.84 6.22
CA GLY A 329 7.70 -13.16 5.30
C GLY A 329 7.95 -12.08 4.24
N LEU A 330 8.00 -12.47 2.97
CA LEU A 330 8.27 -11.60 1.82
C LEU A 330 7.00 -10.90 1.27
N THR A 331 6.01 -10.68 2.10
CA THR A 331 4.79 -9.98 1.71
C THR A 331 5.05 -8.52 1.42
N GLY A 332 5.09 -8.19 0.17
CA GLY A 332 5.26 -6.84 -0.33
C GLY A 332 6.71 -6.44 -0.53
N VAL A 333 7.08 -6.34 -1.78
CA VAL A 333 8.36 -5.72 -2.18
C VAL A 333 8.40 -4.30 -1.62
N GLN A 334 9.19 -4.09 -0.57
CA GLN A 334 9.61 -2.74 -0.17
C GLN A 334 10.48 -2.20 -1.31
N ARG A 335 9.90 -1.36 -2.12
CA ARG A 335 10.68 -0.58 -3.09
C ARG A 335 11.35 0.55 -2.33
N GLY A 336 12.66 0.54 -2.30
CA GLY A 336 13.47 1.59 -1.69
C GLY A 336 13.14 2.98 -2.24
N PRO A 337 13.50 4.04 -1.50
CA PRO A 337 13.37 5.40 -1.98
C PRO A 337 14.20 5.59 -3.26
N GLY A 338 13.62 6.15 -4.28
CA GLY A 338 14.32 6.53 -5.52
C GLY A 338 14.28 5.48 -6.64
N VAL A 339 15.33 4.69 -6.78
CA VAL A 339 15.56 3.78 -7.91
C VAL A 339 14.55 2.63 -8.00
N GLY A 340 14.19 2.01 -6.87
CA GLY A 340 13.32 0.82 -6.86
C GLY A 340 11.86 1.06 -7.18
N GLY A 341 11.34 2.25 -6.88
CA GLY A 341 9.92 2.58 -7.07
C GLY A 341 9.49 2.62 -8.54
N LEU A 342 10.40 2.96 -9.43
CA LEU A 342 10.14 3.12 -10.87
C LEU A 342 10.48 1.90 -11.71
N MET A 343 11.49 1.11 -11.33
CA MET A 343 11.83 -0.14 -12.04
C MET A 343 10.72 -1.21 -12.00
N GLY A 344 9.73 -1.02 -11.16
CA GLY A 344 8.58 -1.91 -11.05
C GLY A 344 7.37 -1.53 -11.87
N GLY A 345 7.49 -0.63 -12.85
CA GLY A 345 6.42 -0.37 -13.82
C GLY A 345 5.10 0.15 -13.25
N GLY A 346 5.13 0.93 -12.18
CA GLY A 346 3.91 1.37 -11.54
C GLY A 346 3.96 2.83 -11.09
N GLY A 347 3.92 3.74 -12.03
CA GLY A 347 3.43 5.07 -11.79
C GLY A 347 1.92 5.05 -12.07
N GLY A 348 1.09 5.22 -11.08
CA GLY A 348 -0.36 5.22 -11.24
C GLY A 348 -1.00 3.87 -10.96
N GLY A 349 -1.77 3.82 -9.91
CA GLY A 349 -2.82 2.83 -9.65
C GLY A 349 -2.47 1.36 -9.87
N GLY A 350 -1.86 0.73 -8.90
CA GLY A 350 -2.04 -0.70 -8.55
C GLY A 350 -1.95 -1.82 -9.59
N ARG A 351 -1.75 -1.58 -10.86
CA ARG A 351 -2.00 -2.53 -11.92
C ARG A 351 -1.14 -3.78 -11.96
N PHE A 352 0.05 -3.80 -11.38
CA PHE A 352 0.93 -4.99 -11.43
C PHE A 352 1.74 -5.16 -10.14
N ARG A 353 1.06 -5.38 -9.02
CA ARG A 353 1.76 -5.90 -7.84
C ARG A 353 1.94 -7.40 -8.02
N GLN A 354 3.14 -7.84 -8.40
CA GLN A 354 3.45 -9.26 -8.43
C GLN A 354 3.56 -9.76 -6.98
N VAL A 355 2.60 -10.57 -6.59
CA VAL A 355 2.57 -11.30 -5.32
C VAL A 355 2.87 -12.76 -5.63
N ASP A 356 3.93 -13.33 -5.04
CA ASP A 356 4.29 -14.73 -5.25
C ASP A 356 3.64 -15.63 -4.18
N ILE A 357 3.53 -15.14 -2.93
CA ILE A 357 2.98 -15.89 -1.82
C ILE A 357 2.41 -14.95 -0.75
N LEU A 358 1.18 -15.19 -0.32
CA LEU A 358 0.55 -14.64 0.88
C LEU A 358 -0.06 -15.79 1.66
N PRO A 359 0.50 -16.20 2.80
CA PRO A 359 -0.10 -17.22 3.65
C PRO A 359 -1.44 -16.80 4.24
N PHE A 360 -1.65 -15.49 4.43
CA PHE A 360 -2.90 -14.87 4.80
C PHE A 360 -3.24 -13.71 3.86
N PHE A 361 -4.48 -13.68 3.38
CA PHE A 361 -5.03 -12.65 2.53
C PHE A 361 -6.52 -12.47 2.84
N SER A 362 -6.85 -11.41 3.56
CA SER A 362 -8.19 -11.16 4.11
C SER A 362 -9.30 -11.14 3.04
N ARG A 363 -8.98 -10.75 1.80
CA ARG A 363 -9.94 -10.73 0.70
C ARG A 363 -10.55 -12.11 0.38
N ARG A 364 -9.90 -13.20 0.80
CA ARG A 364 -10.48 -14.56 0.71
C ARG A 364 -11.67 -14.77 1.64
N ILE A 365 -11.81 -13.95 2.69
CA ILE A 365 -12.88 -14.01 3.67
C ILE A 365 -14.08 -13.23 3.12
N GLY A 366 -15.25 -13.86 3.01
CA GLY A 366 -16.48 -13.22 2.54
C GLY A 366 -16.53 -12.93 1.03
N LEU A 367 -15.58 -13.50 0.24
CA LEU A 367 -15.62 -13.43 -1.22
C LEU A 367 -15.23 -14.80 -1.81
N VAL A 368 -16.17 -15.54 -2.35
CA VAL A 368 -15.98 -16.88 -2.90
C VAL A 368 -16.45 -16.91 -4.34
N LYS A 369 -15.55 -17.27 -5.28
CA LYS A 369 -15.83 -17.29 -6.72
C LYS A 369 -16.43 -16.00 -7.30
N GLY A 370 -16.07 -14.85 -6.70
CA GLY A 370 -16.58 -13.54 -7.12
C GLY A 370 -17.91 -13.13 -6.47
N GLU A 371 -18.50 -13.99 -5.64
CA GLU A 371 -19.76 -13.72 -4.93
C GLU A 371 -19.50 -13.33 -3.47
N GLU A 372 -20.29 -12.38 -2.97
CA GLU A 372 -20.18 -11.87 -1.60
C GLU A 372 -20.91 -12.77 -0.61
N VAL A 373 -20.17 -13.33 0.35
CA VAL A 373 -20.68 -14.17 1.42
C VAL A 373 -20.84 -13.33 2.69
N PRO A 374 -22.03 -13.31 3.33
CA PRO A 374 -22.28 -12.48 4.51
C PRO A 374 -21.32 -12.78 5.67
N LEU A 375 -20.83 -11.73 6.33
CA LEU A 375 -20.03 -11.83 7.55
C LEU A 375 -20.92 -11.50 8.76
N ARG A 376 -21.35 -12.52 9.52
CA ARG A 376 -22.30 -12.35 10.63
C ARG A 376 -21.65 -11.82 11.89
N PHE A 377 -20.42 -12.26 12.14
CA PHE A 377 -19.67 -11.89 13.35
C PHE A 377 -18.18 -11.89 13.03
N GLY A 378 -17.47 -10.88 13.50
CA GLY A 378 -16.03 -10.78 13.43
C GLY A 378 -15.47 -10.25 14.74
N GLN A 379 -14.35 -10.82 15.17
CA GLN A 379 -13.57 -10.32 16.29
C GLN A 379 -12.10 -10.25 15.90
N LYS A 380 -11.50 -9.12 16.22
CA LYS A 380 -10.08 -8.86 15.97
C LYS A 380 -9.45 -8.26 17.22
N VAL A 381 -8.29 -8.75 17.62
CA VAL A 381 -7.47 -8.16 18.70
C VAL A 381 -6.09 -7.86 18.13
N THR A 382 -5.70 -6.60 18.15
CA THR A 382 -4.44 -6.14 17.58
C THR A 382 -3.71 -5.21 18.53
N GLY A 383 -2.39 -5.23 18.51
CA GLY A 383 -1.59 -4.29 19.28
C GLY A 383 -0.31 -4.87 19.86
N LYS A 384 0.11 -4.31 21.00
CA LYS A 384 1.38 -4.65 21.65
C LYS A 384 1.16 -5.18 23.07
N LEU A 385 1.83 -6.29 23.38
CA LEU A 385 1.92 -6.86 24.71
C LEU A 385 3.41 -6.97 25.09
N GLY A 386 3.93 -5.97 25.78
CA GLY A 386 5.35 -5.85 26.06
C GLY A 386 6.17 -5.75 24.75
N ARG A 387 7.08 -6.70 24.51
CA ARG A 387 7.89 -6.77 23.28
C ARG A 387 7.22 -7.52 22.12
N PHE A 388 6.01 -8.05 22.34
CA PHE A 388 5.28 -8.80 21.34
C PHE A 388 4.27 -7.90 20.60
N ASP A 389 4.25 -7.98 19.26
CA ASP A 389 3.13 -7.51 18.46
C ASP A 389 2.18 -8.68 18.26
N LEU A 390 0.90 -8.47 18.55
CA LEU A 390 -0.14 -9.48 18.54
C LEU A 390 -1.23 -9.11 17.55
N GLY A 391 -1.62 -10.05 16.69
CA GLY A 391 -2.80 -9.97 15.83
C GLY A 391 -3.58 -11.27 15.91
N LEU A 392 -4.81 -11.21 16.39
CA LEU A 392 -5.75 -12.33 16.40
C LEU A 392 -7.00 -11.87 15.66
N MET A 393 -7.57 -12.73 14.82
CA MET A 393 -8.83 -12.46 14.13
C MET A 393 -9.61 -13.76 13.99
N ALA A 394 -10.90 -13.71 14.27
CA ALA A 394 -11.83 -14.80 14.02
C ALA A 394 -13.10 -14.23 13.39
N ILE A 395 -13.60 -14.88 12.35
CA ILE A 395 -14.78 -14.44 11.59
C ILE A 395 -15.71 -15.63 11.39
N ARG A 396 -16.99 -15.40 11.62
CA ARG A 396 -18.07 -16.32 11.30
C ARG A 396 -18.82 -15.81 10.07
N THR A 397 -18.81 -16.59 8.97
CA THR A 397 -19.62 -16.31 7.78
C THR A 397 -21.07 -16.74 8.02
N GLY A 398 -22.00 -16.19 7.25
CA GLY A 398 -23.37 -16.67 7.17
C GLY A 398 -23.50 -17.84 6.23
N GLU A 399 -24.68 -18.48 6.25
CA GLU A 399 -25.14 -19.34 5.18
C GLU A 399 -25.28 -18.52 3.89
N PHE A 400 -24.91 -19.10 2.75
CA PHE A 400 -24.99 -18.45 1.46
C PHE A 400 -25.41 -19.44 0.39
N GLU A 401 -26.40 -19.07 -0.40
CA GLU A 401 -26.86 -19.78 -1.58
C GLU A 401 -26.85 -18.80 -2.76
N SER A 402 -26.08 -19.14 -3.80
CA SER A 402 -25.99 -18.32 -4.99
C SER A 402 -27.28 -18.34 -5.81
N ALA A 403 -27.68 -17.17 -6.33
CA ALA A 403 -28.78 -17.08 -7.29
C ALA A 403 -28.34 -17.33 -8.74
N VAL A 404 -27.03 -17.42 -8.98
CA VAL A 404 -26.41 -17.45 -10.32
C VAL A 404 -25.55 -18.69 -10.57
N SER A 405 -25.19 -19.40 -9.52
CA SER A 405 -24.32 -20.59 -9.60
C SER A 405 -24.82 -21.65 -8.60
N ASP A 406 -24.33 -22.89 -8.71
CA ASP A 406 -24.65 -23.97 -7.76
C ASP A 406 -23.88 -23.84 -6.43
N LEU A 407 -23.40 -22.63 -6.09
CA LEU A 407 -22.61 -22.40 -4.90
C LEU A 407 -23.52 -22.33 -3.65
N LYS A 408 -23.41 -23.33 -2.80
CA LYS A 408 -24.02 -23.35 -1.44
C LYS A 408 -22.92 -23.45 -0.41
N LEU A 409 -22.95 -22.56 0.56
CA LEU A 409 -21.95 -22.49 1.62
C LEU A 409 -22.63 -22.51 2.98
N GLU A 410 -22.23 -23.46 3.78
CA GLU A 410 -22.54 -23.49 5.21
C GLU A 410 -21.72 -22.46 5.97
N PRO A 411 -22.20 -21.95 7.11
CA PRO A 411 -21.46 -21.01 7.93
C PRO A 411 -20.08 -21.55 8.34
N GLN A 412 -19.01 -20.82 8.01
CA GLN A 412 -17.63 -21.18 8.33
C GLN A 412 -17.05 -20.30 9.44
N THR A 413 -16.14 -20.87 10.25
CA THR A 413 -15.30 -20.10 11.18
C THR A 413 -13.89 -20.03 10.60
N LEU A 414 -13.45 -18.81 10.30
CA LEU A 414 -12.17 -18.51 9.71
C LEU A 414 -11.33 -17.73 10.72
N ALA A 415 -10.08 -18.17 10.95
CA ALA A 415 -9.26 -17.55 11.98
C ALA A 415 -7.81 -17.33 11.50
N VAL A 416 -7.18 -16.27 12.02
CA VAL A 416 -5.75 -16.01 11.87
C VAL A 416 -5.18 -15.53 13.20
N ALA A 417 -4.00 -16.04 13.53
CA ALA A 417 -3.19 -15.59 14.65
C ALA A 417 -1.79 -15.21 14.15
N ARG A 418 -1.29 -14.07 14.59
CA ARG A 418 0.03 -13.54 14.27
C ARG A 418 0.69 -13.05 15.54
N VAL A 419 1.92 -13.49 15.79
CA VAL A 419 2.74 -13.02 16.92
C VAL A 419 4.11 -12.69 16.40
N LYS A 420 4.64 -11.51 16.74
CA LYS A 420 6.02 -11.11 16.46
C LYS A 420 6.71 -10.70 17.75
N THR A 421 7.93 -11.12 17.96
CA THR A 421 8.79 -10.61 19.03
C THR A 421 9.88 -9.72 18.41
N ASN A 422 9.90 -8.47 18.85
CA ASN A 422 10.81 -7.47 18.34
C ASN A 422 12.13 -7.52 19.15
N PHE A 423 13.25 -7.42 18.43
CA PHE A 423 14.58 -7.29 19.00
C PHE A 423 15.41 -6.35 18.13
N TRP A 424 16.44 -5.77 18.71
CA TRP A 424 17.17 -4.66 18.09
C TRP A 424 16.21 -3.54 17.60
N ARG A 425 16.71 -2.63 16.76
CA ARG A 425 15.89 -1.47 16.32
C ARG A 425 14.87 -1.82 15.24
N GLN A 426 15.15 -2.82 14.37
CA GLN A 426 14.33 -3.08 13.16
C GLN A 426 14.14 -4.58 12.87
N SER A 427 14.57 -5.47 13.79
CA SER A 427 14.55 -6.91 13.59
C SER A 427 13.44 -7.58 14.39
N TYR A 428 12.88 -8.66 13.87
CA TYR A 428 11.86 -9.44 14.56
C TYR A 428 11.92 -10.93 14.20
N LEU A 429 11.41 -11.76 15.08
CA LEU A 429 11.00 -13.14 14.82
C LEU A 429 9.49 -13.23 14.95
N GLY A 430 8.83 -13.86 13.98
CA GLY A 430 7.38 -13.94 13.93
C GLY A 430 6.85 -15.33 13.66
N ALA A 431 5.61 -15.58 14.07
CA ALA A 431 4.85 -16.78 13.78
C ALA A 431 3.45 -16.42 13.28
N ILE A 432 2.93 -17.19 12.32
CA ILE A 432 1.57 -17.07 11.81
C ILE A 432 0.87 -18.42 11.85
N PHE A 433 -0.42 -18.39 12.16
CA PHE A 433 -1.32 -19.52 12.08
C PHE A 433 -2.64 -19.08 11.45
N THR A 434 -3.15 -19.86 10.48
CA THR A 434 -4.50 -19.65 9.92
C THR A 434 -5.31 -20.94 9.96
N HIS A 435 -6.63 -20.82 10.10
CA HIS A 435 -7.55 -21.95 10.16
C HIS A 435 -8.83 -21.66 9.38
N GLY A 436 -9.33 -22.68 8.69
CA GLY A 436 -10.58 -22.66 7.97
C GLY A 436 -10.40 -22.50 6.45
N ASP A 437 -11.47 -22.82 5.73
CA ASP A 437 -11.58 -22.71 4.28
C ASP A 437 -12.85 -21.95 3.94
N PRO A 438 -12.76 -20.79 3.26
CA PRO A 438 -13.94 -20.00 2.88
C PRO A 438 -14.93 -20.75 1.99
N THR A 439 -14.44 -21.76 1.25
CA THR A 439 -15.30 -22.59 0.36
C THR A 439 -16.01 -23.73 1.11
N GLY A 440 -15.65 -23.97 2.37
CA GLY A 440 -16.17 -25.10 3.15
C GLY A 440 -15.75 -26.49 2.64
N SER A 441 -14.92 -26.55 1.59
CA SER A 441 -14.63 -27.81 0.91
C SER A 441 -13.66 -28.72 1.68
N THR A 442 -12.75 -28.11 2.46
CA THR A 442 -11.72 -28.85 3.20
C THR A 442 -11.35 -28.15 4.51
N SER A 443 -10.97 -28.95 5.53
CA SER A 443 -10.32 -28.37 6.72
C SER A 443 -8.85 -28.11 6.40
N THR A 444 -8.47 -26.84 6.30
CA THR A 444 -7.10 -26.42 6.00
C THR A 444 -6.58 -25.49 7.10
N ARG A 445 -5.34 -25.72 7.50
CA ARG A 445 -4.59 -24.80 8.36
C ARG A 445 -3.27 -24.41 7.70
N THR A 446 -2.79 -23.23 7.98
CA THR A 446 -1.46 -22.78 7.55
C THR A 446 -0.69 -22.30 8.77
N GLU A 447 0.54 -22.73 8.90
CA GLU A 447 1.45 -22.35 9.96
C GLU A 447 2.78 -21.89 9.37
N GLY A 448 3.44 -20.92 10.00
CA GLY A 448 4.70 -20.41 9.49
C GLY A 448 5.49 -19.60 10.50
N LEU A 449 6.79 -19.51 10.22
CA LEU A 449 7.76 -18.71 10.96
C LEU A 449 8.48 -17.76 10.00
N ASP A 450 8.77 -16.54 10.42
CA ASP A 450 9.57 -15.59 9.67
C ASP A 450 10.52 -14.79 10.57
N LEU A 451 11.70 -14.50 10.04
CA LEU A 451 12.76 -13.73 10.67
C LEU A 451 13.11 -12.55 9.77
N LYS A 452 13.15 -11.36 10.34
CA LYS A 452 13.69 -10.16 9.68
C LYS A 452 14.85 -9.61 10.49
N LEU A 453 16.00 -9.46 9.86
CA LEU A 453 17.16 -8.72 10.36
C LEU A 453 17.30 -7.46 9.51
N ALA A 454 17.32 -6.27 10.11
CA ALA A 454 17.38 -5.02 9.37
C ALA A 454 18.17 -3.95 10.13
N THR A 455 18.82 -3.07 9.36
CA THR A 455 19.52 -1.91 9.85
C THR A 455 19.45 -0.76 8.86
N SER A 456 19.39 0.48 9.34
CA SER A 456 19.56 1.71 8.55
C SER A 456 20.91 2.39 8.81
N ASN A 457 21.87 1.63 9.30
CA ASN A 457 23.24 2.10 9.54
C ASN A 457 24.27 1.04 9.20
N PHE A 458 24.09 0.34 8.08
CA PHE A 458 25.01 -0.71 7.65
C PHE A 458 26.43 -0.15 7.48
N LEU A 459 27.39 -0.79 8.13
CA LEU A 459 28.82 -0.38 8.20
C LEU A 459 29.03 1.07 8.66
N ASN A 460 28.15 1.63 9.49
CA ASN A 460 28.16 3.02 9.97
C ASN A 460 28.07 4.09 8.87
N GLN A 461 27.50 3.76 7.71
CA GLN A 461 27.37 4.68 6.58
C GLN A 461 25.95 5.22 6.39
N GLY A 462 25.04 5.02 7.36
CA GLY A 462 23.65 5.42 7.24
C GLY A 462 22.88 4.68 6.15
N LYS A 463 23.38 3.49 5.70
CA LYS A 463 22.79 2.72 4.61
C LYS A 463 21.85 1.65 5.15
N ASN A 464 20.83 1.34 4.34
CA ASN A 464 19.84 0.33 4.65
C ASN A 464 20.30 -1.04 4.15
N LEU A 465 20.11 -2.06 5.00
CA LEU A 465 20.26 -3.46 4.64
C LEU A 465 19.22 -4.28 5.40
N SER A 466 18.60 -5.24 4.75
CA SER A 466 17.70 -6.19 5.41
C SER A 466 17.84 -7.60 4.84
N LEU A 467 17.72 -8.59 5.73
CA LEU A 467 17.60 -10.01 5.42
C LEU A 467 16.26 -10.49 6.00
N THR A 468 15.41 -11.05 5.14
CA THR A 468 14.15 -11.69 5.55
C THR A 468 14.21 -13.16 5.18
N LEU A 469 13.88 -14.03 6.14
CA LEU A 469 13.76 -15.48 5.95
C LEU A 469 12.36 -15.91 6.36
N PHE A 470 11.81 -16.92 5.71
CA PHE A 470 10.53 -17.51 6.12
C PHE A 470 10.44 -19.00 5.80
N ALA A 471 9.61 -19.69 6.58
CA ALA A 471 9.14 -21.03 6.28
C ALA A 471 7.67 -21.15 6.67
N THR A 472 6.87 -21.79 5.84
CA THR A 472 5.43 -21.98 6.06
C THR A 472 4.97 -23.31 5.49
N ARG A 473 3.93 -23.88 6.10
CA ARG A 473 3.34 -25.16 5.69
C ARG A 473 1.82 -25.04 5.75
N THR A 474 1.16 -25.61 4.75
CA THR A 474 -0.27 -25.91 4.80
C THR A 474 -0.49 -27.35 5.27
N ALA A 475 -1.58 -27.59 5.99
CA ALA A 475 -2.02 -28.94 6.33
C ALA A 475 -3.46 -29.10 5.85
N THR A 476 -3.62 -29.77 4.71
CA THR A 476 -4.91 -30.07 4.07
C THR A 476 -5.21 -31.54 4.24
N LYS A 477 -6.42 -31.88 4.67
CA LYS A 477 -6.84 -33.27 4.88
C LYS A 477 -6.68 -34.09 3.58
N GLY A 478 -6.03 -35.24 3.66
CA GLY A 478 -5.80 -36.15 2.53
C GLY A 478 -4.59 -35.80 1.64
N VAL A 479 -3.85 -34.73 1.92
CA VAL A 479 -2.62 -34.37 1.20
C VAL A 479 -1.41 -34.66 2.09
N GLN A 480 -0.40 -35.36 1.58
CA GLN A 480 0.77 -35.77 2.37
C GLN A 480 2.01 -34.92 2.09
N ASP A 481 2.33 -34.66 0.81
CA ASP A 481 3.59 -34.06 0.39
C ASP A 481 3.43 -32.71 -0.32
N GLY A 482 4.54 -31.96 -0.44
CA GLY A 482 4.58 -30.73 -1.23
C GLY A 482 3.80 -29.54 -0.64
N GLN A 483 3.48 -29.58 0.66
CA GLN A 483 2.68 -28.57 1.34
C GLN A 483 3.52 -27.46 2.03
N ALA A 484 4.82 -27.41 1.79
CA ALA A 484 5.71 -26.40 2.40
C ALA A 484 6.13 -25.34 1.39
N SER A 485 6.38 -24.14 1.90
CA SER A 485 7.04 -23.05 1.18
C SER A 485 8.05 -22.38 2.09
N TYR A 486 9.22 -22.04 1.59
CA TYR A 486 10.29 -21.41 2.34
C TYR A 486 11.21 -20.62 1.43
N GLY A 487 11.91 -19.65 2.01
CA GLY A 487 12.83 -18.81 1.25
C GLY A 487 13.33 -17.61 2.01
N GLY A 488 13.97 -16.70 1.28
CA GLY A 488 14.49 -15.47 1.84
C GLY A 488 14.84 -14.42 0.80
N GLU A 489 15.09 -13.21 1.29
CA GLU A 489 15.46 -12.04 0.52
C GLU A 489 16.53 -11.24 1.27
N LEU A 490 17.60 -10.88 0.56
CA LEU A 490 18.56 -9.88 0.97
C LEU A 490 18.30 -8.61 0.17
N ASN A 491 18.10 -7.47 0.84
CA ASN A 491 17.74 -6.22 0.21
C ASN A 491 18.61 -5.06 0.70
N TYR A 492 19.20 -4.31 -0.24
CA TYR A 492 20.02 -3.11 -0.05
C TYR A 492 19.39 -1.93 -0.82
N PRO A 493 18.32 -1.28 -0.28
CA PRO A 493 17.47 -0.33 -1.01
C PRO A 493 17.94 1.12 -0.83
N ASN A 494 19.12 1.50 -1.32
CA ASN A 494 19.67 2.84 -1.17
C ASN A 494 19.60 3.66 -2.48
N ASP A 495 19.73 4.99 -2.39
CA ASP A 495 19.44 5.92 -3.51
C ASP A 495 20.41 5.76 -4.69
N PHE A 496 21.74 5.70 -4.42
CA PHE A 496 22.73 5.59 -5.47
C PHE A 496 22.86 4.17 -6.02
N PHE A 497 22.93 3.17 -5.14
CA PHE A 497 23.04 1.77 -5.49
C PHE A 497 21.98 0.95 -4.79
N MET A 498 21.27 0.15 -5.55
CA MET A 498 20.26 -0.77 -5.07
C MET A 498 20.58 -2.18 -5.51
N ALA A 499 20.48 -3.14 -4.57
CA ALA A 499 20.61 -4.55 -4.87
C ALA A 499 19.57 -5.34 -4.09
N ASP A 500 18.93 -6.29 -4.73
CA ASP A 500 18.14 -7.32 -4.06
C ASP A 500 18.46 -8.71 -4.61
N ALA A 501 18.39 -9.71 -3.76
CA ALA A 501 18.49 -11.10 -4.13
C ALA A 501 17.46 -11.89 -3.34
N ARG A 502 16.57 -12.59 -4.05
CA ARG A 502 15.48 -13.39 -3.49
C ARG A 502 15.52 -14.80 -4.02
N TRP A 503 15.34 -15.74 -3.14
CA TRP A 503 15.21 -17.15 -3.45
C TRP A 503 14.10 -17.76 -2.60
N MET A 504 13.18 -18.53 -3.22
CA MET A 504 12.14 -19.25 -2.49
C MET A 504 11.70 -20.51 -3.24
N VAL A 505 11.13 -21.45 -2.50
CA VAL A 505 10.48 -22.65 -3.01
C VAL A 505 9.03 -22.62 -2.57
N ILE A 506 8.12 -22.89 -3.48
CA ILE A 506 6.68 -23.05 -3.23
C ILE A 506 6.32 -24.47 -3.63
N GLY A 507 5.93 -25.30 -2.68
CA GLY A 507 5.57 -26.68 -2.91
C GLY A 507 4.36 -26.85 -3.84
N GLN A 508 4.25 -27.98 -4.51
CA GLN A 508 3.20 -28.24 -5.49
C GLN A 508 1.80 -28.22 -4.85
N ASN A 509 1.69 -28.71 -3.63
CA ASN A 509 0.45 -28.79 -2.86
C ASN A 509 0.33 -27.70 -1.78
N TYR A 510 1.16 -26.67 -1.85
CA TYR A 510 1.06 -25.52 -0.94
C TYR A 510 -0.12 -24.64 -1.35
N LYS A 511 -1.25 -24.76 -0.64
CA LYS A 511 -2.51 -24.07 -0.93
C LYS A 511 -3.12 -23.50 0.36
N PRO A 512 -2.66 -22.32 0.82
CA PRO A 512 -3.25 -21.67 1.99
C PRO A 512 -4.68 -21.22 1.65
N ALA A 513 -5.69 -21.78 2.31
CA ALA A 513 -7.10 -21.51 2.01
C ALA A 513 -7.47 -20.04 2.24
N LEU A 514 -6.90 -19.42 3.30
CA LEU A 514 -7.03 -17.98 3.59
C LEU A 514 -5.88 -17.17 2.98
N GLY A 515 -5.18 -17.69 1.99
CA GLY A 515 -4.03 -17.05 1.37
C GLY A 515 -4.21 -16.80 -0.12
N PHE A 516 -3.14 -16.30 -0.75
CA PHE A 516 -3.06 -16.10 -2.20
C PHE A 516 -1.70 -16.59 -2.72
N VAL A 517 -1.72 -17.55 -3.64
CA VAL A 517 -0.52 -18.12 -4.28
C VAL A 517 -0.85 -18.33 -5.77
N PRO A 518 -0.31 -17.51 -6.67
CA PRO A 518 -0.62 -17.61 -8.10
C PRO A 518 0.06 -18.80 -8.78
N ARG A 519 1.21 -19.26 -8.24
CA ARG A 519 1.97 -20.40 -8.81
C ARG A 519 2.46 -21.31 -7.70
N THR A 520 2.20 -22.61 -7.83
CA THR A 520 2.72 -23.67 -6.96
C THR A 520 3.67 -24.59 -7.72
N GLY A 521 4.44 -25.44 -7.03
CA GLY A 521 5.38 -26.36 -7.66
C GLY A 521 6.58 -25.65 -8.30
N VAL A 522 7.01 -24.50 -7.77
CA VAL A 522 8.07 -23.68 -8.36
C VAL A 522 9.14 -23.28 -7.35
N ARG A 523 10.37 -23.16 -7.85
CA ARG A 523 11.47 -22.44 -7.21
C ARG A 523 11.62 -21.10 -7.92
N ILE A 524 11.61 -20.02 -7.16
CA ILE A 524 11.74 -18.65 -7.67
C ILE A 524 13.11 -18.12 -7.29
N THR A 525 13.86 -17.63 -8.27
CA THR A 525 15.11 -16.89 -8.09
C THR A 525 14.95 -15.53 -8.73
N SER A 526 15.14 -14.47 -7.97
CA SER A 526 15.06 -13.10 -8.51
C SER A 526 16.18 -12.24 -7.94
N SER A 527 16.76 -11.42 -8.76
CA SER A 527 17.75 -10.42 -8.34
C SER A 527 17.58 -9.13 -9.12
N THR A 528 17.86 -8.01 -8.47
CA THR A 528 17.89 -6.69 -9.09
C THR A 528 19.19 -6.02 -8.72
N LEU A 529 19.84 -5.39 -9.71
CA LEU A 529 20.95 -4.49 -9.52
C LEU A 529 20.63 -3.19 -10.24
N ALA A 530 20.75 -2.06 -9.55
CA ALA A 530 20.49 -0.77 -10.16
C ALA A 530 21.40 0.31 -9.58
N MET A 531 21.72 1.32 -10.40
CA MET A 531 22.54 2.46 -10.07
C MET A 531 21.83 3.75 -10.49
N GLY A 532 21.85 4.75 -9.61
CA GLY A 532 21.09 5.99 -9.77
C GLY A 532 21.96 7.25 -9.72
N PRO A 533 22.92 7.48 -10.66
CA PRO A 533 23.70 8.71 -10.70
C PRO A 533 22.83 9.96 -10.93
N ARG A 534 23.33 11.09 -10.45
CA ARG A 534 22.67 12.40 -10.53
C ARG A 534 23.57 13.38 -11.29
N PRO A 535 23.46 13.44 -12.63
CA PRO A 535 24.25 14.35 -13.43
C PRO A 535 23.72 15.78 -13.31
N GLU A 536 24.57 16.77 -13.66
CA GLU A 536 24.19 18.20 -13.68
C GLU A 536 23.92 18.72 -15.10
N PHE A 537 23.67 17.83 -16.08
CA PHE A 537 23.42 18.18 -17.46
C PHE A 537 22.01 17.74 -17.93
N TRP A 538 21.55 18.29 -19.05
CA TRP A 538 20.26 18.00 -19.71
C TRP A 538 19.02 18.16 -18.82
N ASN A 539 19.11 18.99 -17.80
CA ASN A 539 18.02 19.15 -16.82
C ASN A 539 17.58 17.84 -16.13
N ILE A 540 18.48 16.84 -16.08
CA ILE A 540 18.22 15.54 -15.48
C ILE A 540 18.58 15.57 -13.99
N ARG A 541 17.61 15.24 -13.16
CA ARG A 541 17.78 15.12 -11.71
C ARG A 541 18.43 13.80 -11.31
N GLN A 542 18.05 12.71 -11.99
CA GLN A 542 18.58 11.37 -11.73
C GLN A 542 18.44 10.50 -12.97
N MET A 543 19.48 9.80 -13.31
CA MET A 543 19.45 8.66 -14.21
C MET A 543 19.43 7.37 -13.40
N THR A 544 18.71 6.37 -13.85
CA THR A 544 18.74 5.04 -13.26
C THR A 544 19.01 4.02 -14.35
N PHE A 545 19.99 3.17 -14.08
CA PHE A 545 20.37 2.03 -14.92
C PHE A 545 20.15 0.76 -14.09
N GLY A 546 19.51 -0.25 -14.66
CA GLY A 546 19.28 -1.44 -13.87
C GLY A 546 19.02 -2.70 -14.69
N VAL A 547 19.31 -3.82 -14.05
CA VAL A 547 19.00 -5.17 -14.56
C VAL A 547 18.25 -5.94 -13.49
N ARG A 548 17.14 -6.56 -13.89
CA ARG A 548 16.39 -7.50 -13.05
C ARG A 548 16.35 -8.85 -13.73
N TYR A 549 16.76 -9.87 -13.02
CA TYR A 549 16.59 -11.28 -13.37
C TYR A 549 15.48 -11.91 -12.55
N THR A 550 14.64 -12.74 -13.18
CA THR A 550 13.64 -13.55 -12.48
C THR A 550 13.49 -14.88 -13.20
N ASP A 551 13.60 -16.00 -12.48
CA ASP A 551 13.42 -17.35 -12.98
C ASP A 551 12.43 -18.12 -12.10
N TYR A 552 11.40 -18.66 -12.73
CA TYR A 552 10.46 -19.61 -12.15
C TYR A 552 10.84 -21.00 -12.67
N HIS A 553 11.42 -21.81 -11.82
CA HIS A 553 11.85 -23.17 -12.14
C HIS A 553 10.79 -24.15 -11.65
N HIS A 554 10.17 -24.89 -12.55
CA HIS A 554 9.14 -25.86 -12.22
C HIS A 554 9.77 -27.10 -11.56
N LEU A 555 9.31 -27.46 -10.36
CA LEU A 555 9.96 -28.50 -9.54
C LEU A 555 9.79 -29.91 -10.14
N ALA A 556 8.60 -30.24 -10.65
CA ALA A 556 8.33 -31.56 -11.19
C ALA A 556 9.03 -31.84 -12.54
N TYR A 557 9.12 -30.81 -13.39
CA TYR A 557 9.78 -30.96 -14.71
C TYR A 557 11.28 -30.66 -14.69
N GLY A 558 11.81 -30.07 -13.60
CA GLY A 558 13.23 -29.72 -13.49
C GLY A 558 13.70 -28.68 -14.51
N GLN A 559 12.81 -27.83 -15.02
CA GLN A 559 13.07 -26.85 -16.08
C GLN A 559 12.49 -25.48 -15.74
N SER A 560 13.09 -24.41 -16.31
CA SER A 560 12.52 -23.07 -16.19
C SER A 560 11.19 -22.99 -16.93
N GLU A 561 10.16 -22.56 -16.21
CA GLU A 561 8.82 -22.28 -16.71
C GLU A 561 8.75 -20.86 -17.27
N THR A 562 9.25 -19.89 -16.54
CA THR A 562 9.33 -18.47 -16.95
C THR A 562 10.71 -17.95 -16.59
N ARG A 563 11.42 -17.37 -17.54
CA ARG A 563 12.68 -16.67 -17.29
C ARG A 563 12.62 -15.29 -17.90
N ARG A 564 12.80 -14.27 -17.08
CA ARG A 564 12.72 -12.87 -17.48
C ARG A 564 14.00 -12.13 -17.10
N ILE A 565 14.56 -11.40 -18.04
CA ILE A 565 15.66 -10.47 -17.81
C ILE A 565 15.16 -9.09 -18.25
N GLN A 566 14.95 -8.19 -17.33
CA GLN A 566 14.58 -6.82 -17.67
C GLN A 566 15.82 -5.92 -17.58
N VAL A 567 16.20 -5.34 -18.68
CA VAL A 567 17.25 -4.33 -18.77
C VAL A 567 16.59 -2.97 -18.91
N THR A 568 16.95 -2.04 -18.05
CA THR A 568 16.46 -0.66 -18.07
C THR A 568 17.66 0.28 -18.31
N PRO A 569 17.99 0.58 -19.57
CA PRO A 569 19.09 1.47 -19.90
C PRO A 569 18.73 2.94 -19.77
N ILE A 570 17.44 3.28 -19.78
CA ILE A 570 16.95 4.64 -19.64
C ILE A 570 15.83 4.66 -18.62
N GLN A 571 16.08 5.33 -17.50
CA GLN A 571 15.06 5.78 -16.57
C GLN A 571 15.53 7.13 -16.05
N TRP A 572 15.12 8.18 -16.74
CA TRP A 572 15.55 9.54 -16.46
C TRP A 572 14.42 10.32 -15.80
N ARG A 573 14.77 10.94 -14.70
CA ARG A 573 13.90 11.85 -13.98
C ARG A 573 14.42 13.26 -14.15
N PHE A 574 13.61 14.15 -14.70
CA PHE A 574 13.98 15.54 -14.97
C PHE A 574 13.65 16.44 -13.78
N HIS A 575 14.29 17.63 -13.72
CA HIS A 575 13.99 18.62 -12.68
C HIS A 575 12.57 19.16 -12.79
N GLY A 576 11.97 19.27 -13.98
CA GLY A 576 10.56 19.61 -14.18
C GLY A 576 9.57 18.55 -13.72
N GLY A 577 10.07 17.33 -13.45
CA GLY A 577 9.34 16.19 -12.92
C GLY A 577 8.81 15.24 -13.96
N GLU A 578 9.17 15.45 -15.20
CA GLU A 578 8.94 14.49 -16.25
C GLU A 578 9.81 13.24 -15.99
N ILE A 579 9.33 12.08 -16.44
CA ILE A 579 10.06 10.81 -16.35
C ILE A 579 10.02 10.16 -17.72
N LEU A 580 11.19 9.77 -18.23
CA LEU A 580 11.31 8.92 -19.41
C LEU A 580 11.87 7.57 -18.97
N ASN A 581 11.19 6.50 -19.36
CA ASN A 581 11.64 5.15 -19.08
C ASN A 581 11.62 4.31 -20.37
N TYR A 582 12.72 3.64 -20.66
CA TYR A 582 12.76 2.60 -21.66
C TYR A 582 13.32 1.34 -21.04
N SER A 583 12.68 0.20 -21.32
CA SER A 583 13.15 -1.12 -20.89
C SER A 583 13.02 -2.13 -22.02
N TRP A 584 13.99 -3.04 -22.08
CA TRP A 584 13.98 -4.22 -22.90
C TRP A 584 13.89 -5.45 -22.01
N THR A 585 12.98 -6.36 -22.35
CA THR A 585 12.69 -7.53 -21.52
C THR A 585 12.64 -8.78 -22.38
N PRO A 586 13.77 -9.47 -22.61
CA PRO A 586 13.75 -10.86 -23.05
C PRO A 586 13.08 -11.72 -21.99
N ASN A 587 12.00 -12.39 -22.41
CA ASN A 587 11.17 -13.22 -21.55
C ASN A 587 10.94 -14.58 -22.21
N MET A 588 11.41 -15.65 -21.58
CA MET A 588 11.14 -17.02 -21.97
C MET A 588 9.94 -17.54 -21.17
N GLU A 589 8.94 -18.02 -21.87
CA GLU A 589 7.77 -18.70 -21.29
C GLU A 589 7.68 -20.11 -21.84
N ARG A 590 7.60 -21.11 -20.96
CA ARG A 590 7.38 -22.50 -21.31
C ARG A 590 6.00 -22.92 -20.86
N LEU A 591 5.21 -23.42 -21.79
CA LEU A 591 3.92 -24.04 -21.52
C LEU A 591 4.12 -25.56 -21.48
N PHE A 592 3.78 -26.18 -20.37
CA PHE A 592 3.79 -27.63 -20.18
C PHE A 592 2.44 -28.28 -20.54
N ALA A 593 1.44 -27.48 -20.86
CA ALA A 593 0.14 -27.85 -21.36
C ALA A 593 -0.43 -26.73 -22.25
N PRO A 594 -1.34 -27.03 -23.17
CA PRO A 594 -2.02 -25.97 -23.93
C PRO A 594 -2.68 -24.95 -23.04
N PHE A 595 -2.65 -23.67 -23.45
CA PHE A 595 -3.22 -22.53 -22.71
C PHE A 595 -4.24 -21.79 -23.57
N GLU A 596 -5.48 -21.82 -23.19
CA GLU A 596 -6.52 -21.00 -23.80
C GLU A 596 -6.41 -19.56 -23.29
N ILE A 597 -5.88 -18.66 -24.13
CA ILE A 597 -5.70 -17.25 -23.80
C ILE A 597 -7.00 -16.45 -23.93
N ARG A 598 -7.88 -16.92 -24.82
CA ARG A 598 -9.25 -16.44 -25.03
C ARG A 598 -10.12 -17.57 -25.52
N PRO A 599 -11.45 -17.51 -25.37
CA PRO A 599 -12.36 -18.48 -25.94
C PRO A 599 -12.06 -18.74 -27.43
N GLY A 600 -11.73 -19.99 -27.77
CA GLY A 600 -11.39 -20.42 -29.12
C GLY A 600 -9.95 -20.13 -29.59
N ILE A 601 -9.10 -19.53 -28.77
CA ILE A 601 -7.67 -19.29 -29.09
C ILE A 601 -6.78 -19.99 -28.07
N THR A 602 -6.26 -21.15 -28.46
CA THR A 602 -5.41 -21.99 -27.60
C THR A 602 -3.97 -21.96 -28.08
N ILE A 603 -3.06 -21.57 -27.19
CA ILE A 603 -1.62 -21.60 -27.43
C ILE A 603 -1.12 -23.01 -27.10
N PRO A 604 -0.44 -23.70 -28.04
CA PRO A 604 0.07 -25.04 -27.81
C PRO A 604 1.12 -25.10 -26.69
N GLU A 605 1.38 -26.30 -26.18
CA GLU A 605 2.57 -26.50 -25.35
C GLU A 605 3.84 -26.15 -26.13
N GLY A 606 4.86 -25.67 -25.44
CA GLY A 606 6.09 -25.28 -26.10
C GLY A 606 6.90 -24.26 -25.30
N LYS A 607 8.05 -23.90 -25.89
CA LYS A 607 8.94 -22.87 -25.35
C LYS A 607 8.90 -21.65 -26.24
N TYR A 608 8.51 -20.52 -25.69
CA TYR A 608 8.32 -19.26 -26.40
C TYR A 608 9.29 -18.21 -25.87
N TRP A 609 9.80 -17.39 -26.79
CA TRP A 609 10.57 -16.20 -26.45
C TRP A 609 9.74 -14.96 -26.76
N ASN A 610 9.40 -14.23 -25.70
CA ASN A 610 8.53 -13.06 -25.74
C ASN A 610 9.37 -11.80 -25.43
N ASP A 611 10.19 -11.39 -26.40
CA ASP A 611 11.01 -10.18 -26.24
C ASP A 611 10.12 -8.95 -26.32
N THR A 612 10.18 -8.09 -25.32
CA THR A 612 9.37 -6.88 -25.31
C THR A 612 10.21 -5.62 -25.12
N HIS A 613 9.86 -4.59 -25.85
CA HIS A 613 10.38 -3.23 -25.75
C HIS A 613 9.27 -2.34 -25.19
N ARG A 614 9.54 -1.63 -24.11
CA ARG A 614 8.58 -0.77 -23.45
C ARG A 614 9.14 0.64 -23.30
N LEU A 615 8.40 1.62 -23.79
CA LEU A 615 8.69 3.03 -23.64
C LEU A 615 7.58 3.68 -22.83
N MET A 616 7.94 4.44 -21.81
CA MET A 616 6.99 5.17 -20.97
C MET A 616 7.46 6.61 -20.79
N PHE A 617 6.51 7.52 -20.86
CA PHE A 617 6.69 8.93 -20.55
C PHE A 617 5.64 9.37 -19.56
N PHE A 618 6.06 10.11 -18.52
CA PHE A 618 5.20 10.74 -17.55
C PHE A 618 5.48 12.23 -17.54
N SER A 619 4.47 13.05 -17.69
CA SER A 619 4.59 14.48 -17.46
C SER A 619 4.52 14.80 -15.96
N SER A 620 4.80 16.05 -15.61
CA SER A 620 4.75 16.54 -14.22
C SER A 620 3.34 16.50 -13.65
N SER A 621 3.17 15.88 -12.47
CA SER A 621 1.91 15.87 -11.72
C SER A 621 1.57 17.19 -11.02
N SER A 622 2.51 18.15 -10.94
CA SER A 622 2.24 19.49 -10.38
C SER A 622 1.59 20.45 -11.37
N LYS A 623 1.46 20.05 -12.64
CA LYS A 623 0.77 20.82 -13.67
C LYS A 623 -0.74 20.50 -13.70
N PRO A 624 -1.61 21.43 -14.13
CA PRO A 624 -3.05 21.16 -14.27
C PRO A 624 -3.35 19.98 -15.18
N TRP A 625 -2.58 19.81 -16.24
CA TRP A 625 -2.61 18.64 -17.12
C TRP A 625 -1.43 17.73 -16.86
N SER A 626 -1.69 16.47 -16.66
CA SER A 626 -0.64 15.45 -16.64
C SER A 626 -0.99 14.27 -17.53
N VAL A 627 0.00 13.74 -18.21
CA VAL A 627 -0.16 12.63 -19.14
C VAL A 627 0.85 11.54 -18.83
N ARG A 628 0.40 10.29 -18.90
CA ARG A 628 1.26 9.11 -19.03
C ARG A 628 1.02 8.53 -20.42
N LEU A 629 2.10 8.32 -21.14
CA LEU A 629 2.12 7.57 -22.39
C LEU A 629 2.91 6.29 -22.17
N GLU A 630 2.38 5.20 -22.69
CA GLU A 630 3.02 3.90 -22.64
C GLU A 630 2.88 3.19 -23.97
N PHE A 631 3.97 2.67 -24.46
CA PHE A 631 4.00 1.84 -25.66
C PHE A 631 4.83 0.60 -25.40
N GLU A 632 4.28 -0.58 -25.66
CA GLU A 632 4.97 -1.85 -25.55
C GLU A 632 4.82 -2.63 -26.86
N THR A 633 5.91 -3.21 -27.35
CA THR A 633 5.90 -4.00 -28.57
C THR A 633 6.89 -5.15 -28.47
N GLY A 634 6.56 -6.28 -29.08
CA GLY A 634 7.49 -7.41 -29.15
C GLY A 634 6.85 -8.72 -29.57
N ALA A 635 7.65 -9.77 -29.47
CA ALA A 635 7.19 -11.14 -29.69
C ALA A 635 6.20 -11.55 -28.58
N PHE A 636 5.19 -12.33 -28.94
CA PHE A 636 4.19 -12.82 -28.01
C PHE A 636 3.71 -14.20 -28.45
N TYR A 637 4.16 -15.24 -27.75
CA TYR A 637 3.97 -16.66 -28.07
C TYR A 637 4.34 -16.98 -29.52
N THR A 638 3.35 -17.33 -30.36
CA THR A 638 3.58 -17.66 -31.78
C THR A 638 3.66 -16.45 -32.69
N GLY A 639 3.40 -15.25 -32.17
CA GLY A 639 3.28 -14.05 -32.98
C GLY A 639 3.82 -12.78 -32.32
N LYS A 640 3.04 -11.70 -32.34
CA LYS A 640 3.42 -10.38 -31.84
C LYS A 640 2.30 -9.73 -31.04
N ARG A 641 2.70 -8.88 -30.10
CA ARG A 641 1.79 -8.00 -29.36
C ARG A 641 2.29 -6.57 -29.43
N HIS A 642 1.35 -5.66 -29.65
CA HIS A 642 1.55 -4.23 -29.47
C HIS A 642 0.54 -3.74 -28.42
N MET A 643 0.98 -2.86 -27.54
CA MET A 643 0.13 -2.23 -26.56
C MET A 643 0.38 -0.74 -26.55
N ALA A 644 -0.68 0.05 -26.53
CA ALA A 644 -0.61 1.48 -26.28
C ALA A 644 -1.48 1.84 -25.09
N GLY A 645 -0.92 2.62 -24.18
CA GLY A 645 -1.59 3.13 -22.99
C GLY A 645 -1.49 4.65 -22.93
N VAL A 646 -2.62 5.30 -22.60
CA VAL A 646 -2.71 6.74 -22.38
C VAL A 646 -3.49 6.98 -21.10
N ASP A 647 -2.88 7.70 -20.14
CA ASP A 647 -3.60 8.25 -19.00
C ASP A 647 -3.51 9.77 -19.08
N LEU A 648 -4.64 10.41 -19.16
CA LEU A 648 -4.78 11.85 -19.16
C LEU A 648 -5.49 12.29 -17.90
N THR A 649 -4.84 13.11 -17.08
CA THR A 649 -5.45 13.69 -15.86
C THR A 649 -5.52 15.19 -16.02
N TRP A 650 -6.69 15.75 -15.73
CA TRP A 650 -6.95 17.19 -15.69
C TRP A 650 -7.41 17.61 -14.30
N ARG A 651 -6.59 18.43 -13.65
CA ARG A 651 -6.87 19.08 -12.35
C ARG A 651 -7.24 20.53 -12.65
N LYS A 652 -8.51 20.81 -12.88
CA LYS A 652 -8.98 22.16 -13.20
C LYS A 652 -8.68 23.12 -12.06
N ASN A 653 -8.96 22.68 -10.84
CA ASN A 653 -8.73 23.41 -9.60
C ASN A 653 -8.78 22.37 -8.44
N ARG A 654 -8.78 22.85 -7.19
CA ARG A 654 -8.88 21.97 -6.01
C ARG A 654 -10.19 21.18 -5.91
N HIS A 655 -11.25 21.62 -6.61
CA HIS A 655 -12.58 20.99 -6.55
C HIS A 655 -12.76 19.91 -7.61
N LEU A 656 -12.25 20.10 -8.83
CA LEU A 656 -12.50 19.21 -9.95
C LEU A 656 -11.22 18.53 -10.43
N ASN A 657 -11.18 17.22 -10.28
CA ASN A 657 -10.18 16.33 -10.82
C ASN A 657 -10.83 15.28 -11.70
N THR A 658 -10.31 15.07 -12.89
CA THR A 658 -10.81 14.04 -13.82
C THR A 658 -9.65 13.34 -14.52
N SER A 659 -9.81 12.04 -14.77
CA SER A 659 -8.83 11.26 -15.51
C SER A 659 -9.49 10.28 -16.46
N LEU A 660 -8.86 10.13 -17.61
CA LEU A 660 -9.19 9.14 -18.63
C LEU A 660 -7.98 8.24 -18.85
N GLU A 661 -8.18 6.96 -18.67
CA GLU A 661 -7.18 5.93 -18.90
C GLU A 661 -7.68 4.99 -20.00
N ILE A 662 -6.84 4.78 -21.02
CA ILE A 662 -7.11 3.88 -22.13
C ILE A 662 -5.91 2.95 -22.29
N GLU A 663 -6.18 1.66 -22.33
CA GLU A 663 -5.18 0.64 -22.67
C GLU A 663 -5.71 -0.22 -23.80
N GLN A 664 -5.02 -0.20 -24.95
CA GLN A 664 -5.35 -0.98 -26.12
C GLN A 664 -4.23 -2.00 -26.41
N ASN A 665 -4.61 -3.26 -26.51
CA ASN A 665 -3.74 -4.35 -26.92
C ASN A 665 -4.15 -4.84 -28.32
N TRP A 666 -3.17 -5.03 -29.20
CA TRP A 666 -3.30 -5.71 -30.50
C TRP A 666 -2.45 -6.98 -30.44
N VAL A 667 -3.10 -8.13 -30.51
CA VAL A 667 -2.45 -9.44 -30.42
C VAL A 667 -2.64 -10.16 -31.72
N GLN A 668 -1.53 -10.59 -32.33
CA GLN A 668 -1.47 -11.38 -33.58
C GLN A 668 -0.72 -12.67 -33.27
N LEU A 669 -1.39 -13.81 -33.37
CA LEU A 669 -0.86 -15.13 -33.02
C LEU A 669 -0.67 -16.04 -34.26
N ASN A 670 -0.28 -15.46 -35.39
CA ASN A 670 -0.10 -16.18 -36.67
C ASN A 670 -1.35 -17.02 -37.01
N SER A 671 -1.19 -18.37 -37.16
CA SER A 671 -2.27 -19.29 -37.49
C SER A 671 -3.33 -19.49 -36.40
N LEU A 672 -3.05 -19.05 -35.16
CA LEU A 672 -3.98 -19.22 -34.03
C LEU A 672 -5.08 -18.13 -33.98
N GLY A 673 -4.89 -17.04 -34.72
CA GLY A 673 -5.84 -15.94 -34.78
C GLY A 673 -5.33 -14.61 -34.25
N ASN A 674 -6.15 -13.59 -34.38
CA ASN A 674 -5.85 -12.22 -33.95
C ASN A 674 -6.99 -11.70 -33.10
N PHE A 675 -6.65 -10.87 -32.10
CA PHE A 675 -7.66 -10.20 -31.31
C PHE A 675 -7.19 -8.84 -30.82
N ARG A 676 -8.15 -8.05 -30.39
CA ARG A 676 -7.91 -6.75 -29.74
C ARG A 676 -8.51 -6.79 -28.34
N ALA A 677 -7.84 -6.17 -27.40
CA ALA A 677 -8.34 -6.03 -26.03
C ALA A 677 -8.19 -4.59 -25.57
N LEU A 678 -9.30 -3.95 -25.25
CA LEU A 678 -9.40 -2.56 -24.81
C LEU A 678 -9.92 -2.52 -23.38
N VAL A 679 -9.27 -1.73 -22.51
CA VAL A 679 -9.84 -1.26 -21.25
C VAL A 679 -9.84 0.26 -21.26
N THR A 680 -10.98 0.84 -20.90
CA THR A 680 -11.11 2.27 -20.69
C THR A 680 -11.64 2.52 -19.29
N THR A 681 -11.01 3.45 -18.57
CA THR A 681 -11.45 3.87 -17.23
C THR A 681 -11.53 5.39 -17.21
N TYR A 682 -12.68 5.91 -16.86
CA TYR A 682 -12.90 7.35 -16.66
C TYR A 682 -13.24 7.59 -15.19
N ASN A 683 -12.47 8.49 -14.56
CA ASN A 683 -12.72 8.94 -13.19
C ASN A 683 -13.06 10.43 -13.21
N LEU A 684 -14.11 10.80 -12.49
CA LEU A 684 -14.46 12.18 -12.21
C LEU A 684 -14.64 12.33 -10.70
N GLN A 685 -13.87 13.22 -10.09
CA GLN A 685 -13.97 13.55 -8.68
C GLN A 685 -14.30 15.05 -8.55
N TYR A 686 -15.35 15.34 -7.79
CA TYR A 686 -15.71 16.70 -7.44
C TYR A 686 -15.82 16.83 -5.93
N ALA A 687 -14.93 17.61 -5.33
CA ALA A 687 -14.93 17.92 -3.89
C ALA A 687 -15.56 19.30 -3.67
N PHE A 688 -16.68 19.35 -3.00
CA PHE A 688 -17.30 20.61 -2.56
C PHE A 688 -16.47 21.26 -1.45
N THR A 689 -16.05 20.41 -0.51
CA THR A 689 -15.17 20.75 0.62
C THR A 689 -14.29 19.54 0.91
N PRO A 690 -13.28 19.63 1.80
CA PRO A 690 -12.53 18.46 2.25
C PRO A 690 -13.39 17.35 2.90
N LEU A 691 -14.62 17.70 3.30
CA LEU A 691 -15.55 16.81 4.00
C LEU A 691 -16.70 16.29 3.11
N ILE A 692 -16.90 16.87 1.91
CA ILE A 692 -17.98 16.47 0.99
C ILE A 692 -17.41 16.31 -0.40
N ALA A 693 -17.49 15.09 -0.94
CA ALA A 693 -17.00 14.77 -2.28
C ALA A 693 -17.93 13.78 -3.00
N VAL A 694 -17.98 13.91 -4.31
CA VAL A 694 -18.61 12.96 -5.24
C VAL A 694 -17.53 12.38 -6.13
N SER A 695 -17.49 11.07 -6.23
CA SER A 695 -16.60 10.34 -7.14
C SER A 695 -17.42 9.50 -8.11
N ASN A 696 -17.03 9.50 -9.38
CA ASN A 696 -17.62 8.67 -10.42
C ASN A 696 -16.52 7.87 -11.10
N LEU A 697 -16.76 6.58 -11.24
CA LEU A 697 -15.89 5.64 -11.93
C LEU A 697 -16.68 4.96 -13.03
N VAL A 698 -16.30 5.18 -14.29
CA VAL A 698 -16.88 4.50 -15.45
C VAL A 698 -15.80 3.62 -16.07
N GLN A 699 -16.11 2.35 -16.29
CA GLN A 699 -15.16 1.36 -16.82
C GLN A 699 -15.80 0.52 -17.91
N TYR A 700 -15.08 0.34 -19.01
CA TYR A 700 -15.45 -0.57 -20.08
C TYR A 700 -14.29 -1.47 -20.47
N ASP A 701 -14.56 -2.73 -20.74
CA ASP A 701 -13.58 -3.64 -21.34
C ASP A 701 -14.22 -4.48 -22.45
N THR A 702 -13.41 -4.83 -23.45
CA THR A 702 -13.84 -5.63 -24.60
C THR A 702 -13.87 -7.13 -24.33
N ASP A 703 -13.31 -7.60 -23.21
CA ASP A 703 -13.26 -9.03 -22.87
C ASP A 703 -14.60 -9.47 -22.28
N SER A 704 -15.08 -8.79 -21.25
CA SER A 704 -16.41 -9.00 -20.69
C SER A 704 -17.49 -8.27 -21.49
N ARG A 705 -17.12 -7.25 -22.27
CA ARG A 705 -18.00 -6.29 -22.96
C ARG A 705 -18.95 -5.56 -22.01
N ASP A 706 -18.57 -5.50 -20.75
CA ASP A 706 -19.37 -4.86 -19.71
C ASP A 706 -18.99 -3.37 -19.60
N LEU A 707 -20.01 -2.50 -19.50
CA LEU A 707 -19.87 -1.12 -19.09
C LEU A 707 -20.33 -1.00 -17.64
N GLY A 708 -19.44 -0.60 -16.74
CA GLY A 708 -19.75 -0.39 -15.32
C GLY A 708 -19.66 1.08 -14.96
N TRP A 709 -20.59 1.55 -14.15
CA TRP A 709 -20.58 2.88 -13.55
C TRP A 709 -20.82 2.79 -12.06
N GLN A 710 -19.90 3.37 -11.28
CA GLN A 710 -20.05 3.61 -9.85
C GLN A 710 -20.08 5.10 -9.59
N SER A 711 -21.09 5.59 -8.87
CA SER A 711 -21.13 6.96 -8.34
C SER A 711 -21.25 6.90 -6.84
N ARG A 712 -20.38 7.65 -6.14
CA ARG A 712 -20.31 7.67 -4.67
C ARG A 712 -20.24 9.11 -4.17
N LEU A 713 -21.21 9.49 -3.35
CA LEU A 713 -21.15 10.67 -2.50
C LEU A 713 -20.64 10.24 -1.13
N ARG A 714 -19.59 10.91 -0.60
CA ARG A 714 -19.16 10.82 0.80
C ARG A 714 -19.35 12.17 1.46
N TRP A 715 -20.01 12.19 2.59
CA TRP A 715 -20.17 13.38 3.43
C TRP A 715 -19.74 13.05 4.86
N ILE A 716 -18.63 13.63 5.30
CA ILE A 716 -18.13 13.58 6.67
C ILE A 716 -18.86 14.68 7.46
N ILE A 717 -19.91 14.32 8.17
CA ILE A 717 -20.72 15.26 8.98
C ILE A 717 -19.88 15.83 10.12
N LYS A 718 -19.16 14.97 10.81
CA LYS A 718 -18.12 15.23 11.81
C LYS A 718 -17.07 14.12 11.69
N PRO A 719 -15.81 14.35 12.10
CA PRO A 719 -14.83 13.27 12.11
C PRO A 719 -15.36 12.01 12.79
N GLY A 720 -15.41 10.89 12.06
CA GLY A 720 -15.98 9.61 12.49
C GLY A 720 -17.46 9.38 12.14
N ASN A 721 -18.24 10.42 11.81
CA ASN A 721 -19.65 10.29 11.41
C ASN A 721 -19.80 10.57 9.92
N GLU A 722 -20.21 9.58 9.15
CA GLU A 722 -20.17 9.63 7.70
C GLU A 722 -21.48 9.18 7.07
N PHE A 723 -21.86 9.88 6.03
CA PHE A 723 -23.02 9.57 5.21
C PHE A 723 -22.55 9.26 3.79
N TYR A 724 -23.04 8.15 3.24
CA TYR A 724 -22.74 7.68 1.90
C TYR A 724 -23.99 7.50 1.07
N VAL A 725 -23.92 7.89 -0.20
CA VAL A 725 -24.86 7.48 -1.24
C VAL A 725 -24.04 6.81 -2.34
N VAL A 726 -24.35 5.55 -2.64
CA VAL A 726 -23.62 4.75 -3.63
C VAL A 726 -24.57 4.19 -4.65
N LEU A 727 -24.27 4.43 -5.92
CA LEU A 727 -24.92 3.82 -7.08
C LEU A 727 -23.90 3.00 -7.85
N ASN A 728 -24.13 1.71 -7.97
CA ASN A 728 -23.41 0.82 -8.88
C ASN A 728 -24.39 0.40 -9.98
N HIS A 729 -24.02 0.64 -11.22
CA HIS A 729 -24.80 0.25 -12.38
C HIS A 729 -23.92 -0.41 -13.42
N ALA A 730 -24.41 -1.51 -14.01
CA ALA A 730 -23.71 -2.21 -15.07
C ALA A 730 -24.62 -2.50 -16.25
N TRP A 731 -24.05 -2.38 -17.43
CA TRP A 731 -24.68 -2.79 -18.69
C TRP A 731 -23.89 -3.91 -19.31
N LYS A 732 -24.60 -4.87 -19.92
CA LYS A 732 -24.03 -5.98 -20.69
C LYS A 732 -24.72 -6.09 -22.04
N PRO A 733 -24.06 -6.63 -23.08
CA PRO A 733 -24.74 -6.93 -24.32
C PRO A 733 -25.74 -8.07 -24.13
N ASP A 734 -26.91 -7.93 -24.73
CA ASP A 734 -27.90 -8.99 -24.87
C ASP A 734 -27.55 -9.92 -26.07
N GLU A 735 -28.40 -10.90 -26.34
CA GLU A 735 -28.22 -11.83 -27.47
C GLU A 735 -28.20 -11.15 -28.85
N LEU A 736 -28.78 -9.93 -28.95
CA LEU A 736 -28.78 -9.10 -30.14
C LEU A 736 -27.67 -8.03 -30.15
N ASP A 737 -26.69 -8.18 -29.28
CA ASP A 737 -25.54 -7.27 -29.13
C ASP A 737 -25.94 -5.82 -28.70
N ARG A 738 -27.10 -5.65 -28.07
CA ARG A 738 -27.52 -4.35 -27.52
C ARG A 738 -27.16 -4.25 -26.06
N MET A 739 -26.59 -3.11 -25.63
CA MET A 739 -26.28 -2.82 -24.24
C MET A 739 -27.54 -2.68 -23.40
N VAL A 740 -27.81 -3.67 -22.55
CA VAL A 740 -28.97 -3.68 -21.64
C VAL A 740 -28.52 -3.56 -20.19
N ALA A 741 -29.35 -2.99 -19.34
CA ALA A 741 -29.06 -2.87 -17.91
C ALA A 741 -28.97 -4.28 -17.25
N ALA A 742 -27.81 -4.65 -16.79
CA ALA A 742 -27.55 -5.95 -16.20
C ALA A 742 -27.74 -5.94 -14.68
N GLN A 743 -27.30 -4.86 -14.02
CA GLN A 743 -27.29 -4.79 -12.56
C GLN A 743 -27.41 -3.34 -12.11
N THR A 744 -28.18 -3.12 -11.05
CA THR A 744 -28.27 -1.83 -10.37
C THR A 744 -28.31 -2.04 -8.87
N HIS A 745 -27.38 -1.41 -8.14
CA HIS A 745 -27.39 -1.35 -6.68
C HIS A 745 -27.35 0.11 -6.25
N PHE A 746 -28.41 0.54 -5.59
CA PHE A 746 -28.44 1.84 -4.92
C PHE A 746 -28.40 1.61 -3.42
N ARG A 747 -27.53 2.31 -2.71
CA ARG A 747 -27.34 2.21 -1.27
C ARG A 747 -27.20 3.59 -0.66
N VAL A 748 -27.85 3.79 0.46
CA VAL A 748 -27.65 4.93 1.36
C VAL A 748 -27.21 4.35 2.70
N LYS A 749 -26.05 4.79 3.19
CA LYS A 749 -25.46 4.30 4.44
C LYS A 749 -25.12 5.47 5.37
N LEU A 750 -25.45 5.34 6.64
CA LEU A 750 -25.08 6.28 7.71
C LEU A 750 -24.27 5.52 8.76
N ASN A 751 -23.06 5.99 8.99
CA ASN A 751 -22.20 5.54 10.08
C ASN A 751 -22.18 6.61 11.17
N TYR A 752 -22.35 6.22 12.42
CA TYR A 752 -22.29 7.13 13.57
C TYR A 752 -21.35 6.59 14.64
N VAL A 753 -20.55 7.46 15.25
CA VAL A 753 -19.59 7.07 16.30
C VAL A 753 -19.97 7.69 17.64
N PHE A 754 -20.16 6.82 18.62
CA PHE A 754 -20.19 7.19 20.04
C PHE A 754 -18.82 6.90 20.63
N ARG A 755 -18.15 7.92 21.16
CA ARG A 755 -16.78 7.84 21.71
C ARG A 755 -16.78 8.18 23.19
N PHE A 756 -16.34 7.23 24.03
CA PHE A 756 -16.34 7.32 25.49
C PHE A 756 -14.92 7.46 26.08
#